data_152dd91a8af3211ce3c8a61833b35ef1
#
_entry.id   152dd91a8af3211ce3c8a61833b35ef1
#
_cell.length_a   1.000
_cell.length_b   1.000
_cell.length_c   1.000
_cell.angle_alpha   90.00
_cell.angle_beta   90.00
_cell.angle_gamma   90.00
#
_symmetry.space_group_name_H-M   'P 1'
#
loop_
_entity.id
_entity.type
_entity.pdbx_description
1 polymer ?
#
loop_
_entity_poly.entity_id
_entity_poly.type
_entity_poly.pdbx_seq_one_letter_code
_entity_poly.pdbx_strand_id
1 'polypeptide(L)'
;MAPAGQDYFKQSTTRLHFIADKLVAMTLDMYKDPKKLVEDISALGLRHVGYGIPIELFGPFVTACVLVVTDLTEDPLVQEAFRWSLGLLTRILTRVISEGSTIVMKAINANSAKQLKLAVACAPRGKRANWMLHVQVGTQSISPFMIAIKNGALDAAQAILADLLTIRADRDRYYYGVDKLFQRHPDIVRRICMDAPPLLPTLLNGLIWRSRITEDGFRRVNYYVQHLLMDGEGLFAKTIEWLCDFQDPSVMCDPVVALVTDTVWDKLVFHNFLFSKIWFLFTLIVFSTGQSILTHHGEGEDELTSQEELFGVFALRVFIYIFSMGVQVRHHIYHMFRSIRMGDFIWIGQLPIPAYLQVWQETVGLMLTIDLLALIASEPILHCLTHHMEKTFGQYCEGSEVKFVYSLLSSLGVVFYFVLLTDLSVLSTKVSAFVLVCRRVMGELVLSILAATFLIITFSFAVCALDQGDPHFNGFSYSLLHLAKMILGMVPGDDHDQAEQYPSLMACSIVYMVVSAIFLLNMLIAQLTCAYQATYDDMVGYARLNRGRIIVDTMPFVSAGRWERFINGLQLDKPIEFGQGDIGLSGGIQVLELASLNVTTVDMIKRYGGTTSPEAMWPQDGEANHDDIDKFEILERTVQRSLARMHKALKGGVGTGSSIFGSSMPSGVSGIMDQGSSEGNSD
;
A
#
# COMPACT_ATOMS: atom_id res chain seq x y z
N MET A 1 -7.69 -41.36 -37.75
CA MET A 1 -6.92 -40.76 -36.64
C MET A 1 -5.68 -41.62 -36.39
N ALA A 2 -4.51 -40.97 -36.20
CA ALA A 2 -3.29 -41.70 -35.84
C ALA A 2 -3.48 -42.35 -34.46
N PRO A 3 -3.23 -43.69 -34.32
CA PRO A 3 -3.45 -44.40 -33.04
C PRO A 3 -2.71 -43.74 -31.86
N ALA A 4 -1.54 -43.15 -32.11
CA ALA A 4 -0.75 -42.44 -31.12
C ALA A 4 -1.37 -41.13 -30.59
N GLY A 5 -2.39 -40.57 -31.29
CA GLY A 5 -3.06 -39.35 -30.85
C GLY A 5 -4.21 -39.59 -29.88
N GLN A 6 -4.68 -40.83 -29.75
CA GLN A 6 -5.90 -41.13 -29.02
C GLN A 6 -5.80 -40.82 -27.52
N ASP A 7 -4.63 -41.00 -26.93
CA ASP A 7 -4.41 -40.72 -25.51
C ASP A 7 -4.36 -39.20 -25.19
N TYR A 8 -3.89 -38.36 -26.12
CA TYR A 8 -3.86 -36.92 -25.96
C TYR A 8 -5.23 -36.27 -26.13
N PHE A 9 -6.16 -36.89 -26.86
CA PHE A 9 -7.52 -36.40 -27.10
C PHE A 9 -8.57 -36.97 -26.17
N LYS A 10 -8.22 -37.88 -25.25
CA LYS A 10 -9.11 -38.32 -24.16
C LYS A 10 -9.29 -37.21 -23.12
N GLN A 11 -9.96 -36.13 -23.51
CA GLN A 11 -10.23 -34.97 -22.65
C GLN A 11 -11.72 -34.92 -22.32
N SER A 12 -12.08 -34.19 -21.25
CA SER A 12 -13.48 -33.92 -20.95
C SER A 12 -14.14 -33.09 -22.06
N THR A 13 -15.44 -33.27 -22.26
CA THR A 13 -16.21 -32.50 -23.24
C THR A 13 -16.05 -31.00 -23.05
N THR A 14 -16.06 -30.55 -21.81
CA THR A 14 -15.84 -29.11 -21.45
C THR A 14 -14.50 -28.60 -21.95
N ARG A 15 -13.43 -29.40 -21.82
CA ARG A 15 -12.10 -29.01 -22.28
C ARG A 15 -11.98 -28.99 -23.79
N LEU A 16 -12.65 -29.92 -24.48
CA LEU A 16 -12.71 -29.93 -25.95
C LEU A 16 -13.47 -28.71 -26.49
N HIS A 17 -14.57 -28.31 -25.86
CA HIS A 17 -15.29 -27.08 -26.19
C HIS A 17 -14.40 -25.87 -26.00
N PHE A 18 -13.69 -25.75 -24.86
CA PHE A 18 -12.75 -24.67 -24.62
C PHE A 18 -11.65 -24.57 -25.69
N ILE A 19 -11.11 -25.72 -26.15
CA ILE A 19 -10.10 -25.75 -27.24
C ILE A 19 -10.72 -25.24 -28.56
N ALA A 20 -11.94 -25.68 -28.90
CA ALA A 20 -12.62 -25.22 -30.08
C ALA A 20 -12.90 -23.72 -30.05
N ASP A 21 -13.42 -23.19 -28.94
CA ASP A 21 -13.69 -21.78 -28.76
C ASP A 21 -12.40 -20.94 -28.91
N LYS A 22 -11.28 -21.42 -28.34
CA LYS A 22 -9.98 -20.77 -28.48
C LYS A 22 -9.45 -20.75 -29.90
N LEU A 23 -9.64 -21.83 -30.64
CA LEU A 23 -9.26 -21.91 -32.08
C LEU A 23 -10.05 -20.90 -32.91
N VAL A 24 -11.38 -20.85 -32.69
CA VAL A 24 -12.23 -19.86 -33.37
C VAL A 24 -11.83 -18.43 -33.02
N ALA A 25 -11.63 -18.15 -31.75
CA ALA A 25 -11.20 -16.84 -31.31
C ALA A 25 -9.86 -16.41 -31.93
N MET A 26 -8.86 -17.31 -31.97
CA MET A 26 -7.57 -17.04 -32.59
C MET A 26 -7.69 -16.82 -34.09
N THR A 27 -8.60 -17.54 -34.76
CA THR A 27 -8.85 -17.34 -36.20
C THR A 27 -9.46 -15.95 -36.46
N LEU A 28 -10.36 -15.51 -35.61
CA LEU A 28 -10.96 -14.16 -35.70
C LEU A 28 -9.95 -13.06 -35.37
N ASP A 29 -9.11 -13.25 -34.35
CA ASP A 29 -8.07 -12.28 -33.94
C ASP A 29 -6.98 -12.14 -35.01
N MET A 30 -6.77 -13.14 -35.86
CA MET A 30 -5.84 -13.06 -37.00
C MET A 30 -6.12 -11.86 -37.92
N TYR A 31 -7.39 -11.52 -38.11
CA TYR A 31 -7.80 -10.40 -38.97
C TYR A 31 -7.94 -9.09 -38.24
N LYS A 32 -8.08 -9.12 -36.90
CA LYS A 32 -8.24 -7.92 -36.08
C LYS A 32 -6.91 -7.34 -35.59
N ASP A 33 -6.05 -8.19 -35.03
CA ASP A 33 -4.77 -7.83 -34.44
C ASP A 33 -3.74 -8.96 -34.61
N PRO A 34 -3.06 -9.01 -35.80
CA PRO A 34 -2.09 -10.08 -36.09
C PRO A 34 -0.93 -10.11 -35.10
N LYS A 35 -0.53 -8.95 -34.53
CA LYS A 35 0.59 -8.88 -33.59
C LYS A 35 0.24 -9.57 -32.28
N LYS A 36 -0.91 -9.25 -31.72
CA LYS A 36 -1.44 -9.87 -30.50
C LYS A 36 -1.63 -11.37 -30.70
N LEU A 37 -2.15 -11.78 -31.88
CA LEU A 37 -2.31 -13.19 -32.21
C LEU A 37 -0.98 -13.95 -32.14
N VAL A 38 0.10 -13.42 -32.71
CA VAL A 38 1.42 -14.07 -32.67
C VAL A 38 1.93 -14.20 -31.23
N GLU A 39 1.67 -13.22 -30.38
CA GLU A 39 2.01 -13.27 -28.94
C GLU A 39 1.20 -14.39 -28.23
N ASP A 40 -0.09 -14.47 -28.49
CA ASP A 40 -0.99 -15.47 -27.86
C ASP A 40 -0.65 -16.90 -28.32
N ILE A 41 -0.36 -17.11 -29.62
CA ILE A 41 0.09 -18.41 -30.11
C ILE A 41 1.45 -18.78 -29.56
N SER A 42 2.35 -17.82 -29.43
CA SER A 42 3.68 -18.04 -28.84
C SER A 42 3.55 -18.47 -27.36
N ALA A 43 2.72 -17.82 -26.59
CA ALA A 43 2.42 -18.21 -25.20
C ALA A 43 1.79 -19.61 -25.13
N LEU A 44 0.85 -19.92 -26.03
CA LEU A 44 0.22 -21.23 -26.14
C LEU A 44 1.23 -22.32 -26.51
N GLY A 45 2.12 -22.06 -27.47
CA GLY A 45 3.16 -23.00 -27.90
C GLY A 45 4.13 -23.34 -26.79
N LEU A 46 4.56 -22.34 -26.02
CA LEU A 46 5.43 -22.57 -24.86
C LEU A 46 4.77 -23.39 -23.75
N ARG A 47 3.42 -23.28 -23.58
CA ARG A 47 2.67 -24.20 -22.69
C ARG A 47 2.64 -25.63 -23.24
N HIS A 48 2.49 -25.82 -24.54
CA HIS A 48 2.48 -27.13 -25.18
C HIS A 48 3.82 -27.87 -25.05
N VAL A 49 4.93 -27.16 -24.92
CA VAL A 49 6.23 -27.77 -24.57
C VAL A 49 6.14 -28.62 -23.27
N GLY A 50 5.35 -28.16 -22.29
CA GLY A 50 5.13 -28.88 -21.02
C GLY A 50 4.22 -30.09 -21.15
N TYR A 51 3.31 -30.11 -22.13
CA TYR A 51 2.38 -31.24 -22.32
C TYR A 51 3.01 -32.42 -23.04
N GLY A 52 4.22 -32.26 -23.61
CA GLY A 52 4.93 -33.32 -24.29
C GLY A 52 4.20 -33.84 -25.55
N ILE A 53 3.35 -33.04 -26.16
CA ILE A 53 2.59 -33.41 -27.36
C ILE A 53 3.53 -33.48 -28.56
N PRO A 54 3.63 -34.63 -29.25
CA PRO A 54 4.48 -34.74 -30.42
C PRO A 54 4.05 -33.77 -31.52
N ILE A 55 5.04 -33.12 -32.15
CA ILE A 55 4.78 -32.09 -33.18
C ILE A 55 4.05 -32.68 -34.37
N GLU A 56 4.29 -33.95 -34.68
CA GLU A 56 3.70 -34.71 -35.79
C GLU A 56 2.17 -34.81 -35.69
N LEU A 57 1.59 -34.64 -34.49
CA LEU A 57 0.12 -34.73 -34.28
C LEU A 57 -0.61 -33.46 -34.69
N PHE A 58 0.06 -32.32 -34.86
CA PHE A 58 -0.62 -31.07 -35.24
C PHE A 58 -1.14 -31.09 -36.68
N GLY A 59 -0.43 -31.75 -37.62
CA GLY A 59 -0.90 -31.90 -39.00
C GLY A 59 -2.22 -32.69 -39.10
N PRO A 60 -2.31 -33.93 -38.56
CA PRO A 60 -3.55 -34.68 -38.45
C PRO A 60 -4.67 -33.93 -37.72
N PHE A 61 -4.38 -33.15 -36.69
CA PHE A 61 -5.35 -32.32 -36.00
C PHE A 61 -6.00 -31.28 -36.91
N VAL A 62 -5.16 -30.52 -37.66
CA VAL A 62 -5.68 -29.56 -38.65
C VAL A 62 -6.53 -30.20 -39.70
N THR A 63 -6.11 -31.37 -40.22
CA THR A 63 -6.88 -32.13 -41.21
C THR A 63 -8.26 -32.53 -40.66
N ALA A 64 -8.31 -32.98 -39.41
CA ALA A 64 -9.58 -33.34 -38.76
C ALA A 64 -10.49 -32.10 -38.57
N CYS A 65 -9.94 -30.95 -38.14
CA CYS A 65 -10.72 -29.73 -38.01
C CYS A 65 -11.27 -29.24 -39.36
N VAL A 66 -10.47 -29.33 -40.44
CA VAL A 66 -10.90 -28.92 -41.78
C VAL A 66 -12.00 -29.83 -42.28
N LEU A 67 -11.92 -31.15 -42.05
CA LEU A 67 -12.98 -32.09 -42.42
C LEU A 67 -14.30 -31.74 -41.72
N VAL A 68 -14.28 -31.41 -40.43
CA VAL A 68 -15.49 -30.99 -39.71
C VAL A 68 -16.10 -29.72 -40.31
N VAL A 69 -15.28 -28.75 -40.73
CA VAL A 69 -15.78 -27.55 -41.40
C VAL A 69 -16.34 -27.85 -42.77
N THR A 70 -15.74 -28.79 -43.51
CA THR A 70 -16.24 -29.24 -44.80
C THR A 70 -17.63 -29.88 -44.67
N ASP A 71 -17.89 -30.61 -43.58
CA ASP A 71 -19.21 -31.21 -43.28
C ASP A 71 -20.26 -30.15 -42.86
N LEU A 72 -19.82 -29.00 -42.35
CA LEU A 72 -20.69 -27.91 -41.87
C LEU A 72 -21.06 -26.87 -42.94
N THR A 73 -20.23 -26.72 -43.99
CA THR A 73 -20.46 -25.72 -45.06
C THR A 73 -20.02 -26.25 -46.41
N GLU A 74 -20.82 -25.99 -47.44
CA GLU A 74 -20.53 -26.35 -48.84
C GLU A 74 -19.73 -25.25 -49.55
N ASP A 75 -19.53 -24.06 -48.89
CA ASP A 75 -18.80 -22.92 -49.50
C ASP A 75 -17.29 -23.21 -49.55
N PRO A 76 -16.71 -23.35 -50.76
CA PRO A 76 -15.30 -23.66 -50.92
C PRO A 76 -14.38 -22.54 -50.46
N LEU A 77 -14.84 -21.26 -50.45
CA LEU A 77 -14.06 -20.13 -49.99
C LEU A 77 -13.91 -20.20 -48.47
N VAL A 78 -14.96 -20.55 -47.74
CA VAL A 78 -14.91 -20.68 -46.28
C VAL A 78 -14.00 -21.86 -45.89
N GLN A 79 -14.09 -23.00 -46.60
CA GLN A 79 -13.22 -24.16 -46.36
C GLN A 79 -11.75 -23.83 -46.57
N GLU A 80 -11.42 -23.15 -47.66
CA GLU A 80 -10.04 -22.76 -47.98
C GLU A 80 -9.48 -21.69 -47.02
N ALA A 81 -10.29 -20.68 -46.67
CA ALA A 81 -9.91 -19.66 -45.70
C ALA A 81 -9.62 -20.29 -44.31
N PHE A 82 -10.45 -21.25 -43.89
CA PHE A 82 -10.25 -21.92 -42.62
C PHE A 82 -9.01 -22.83 -42.64
N ARG A 83 -8.80 -23.57 -43.74
CA ARG A 83 -7.60 -24.39 -43.95
C ARG A 83 -6.33 -23.55 -43.92
N TRP A 84 -6.33 -22.41 -44.58
CA TRP A 84 -5.20 -21.51 -44.60
C TRP A 84 -4.93 -20.95 -43.19
N SER A 85 -5.94 -20.47 -42.50
CA SER A 85 -5.85 -19.89 -41.16
C SER A 85 -5.32 -20.91 -40.16
N LEU A 86 -5.89 -22.11 -40.08
CA LEU A 86 -5.41 -23.19 -39.21
C LEU A 86 -4.00 -23.64 -39.58
N GLY A 87 -3.69 -23.70 -40.86
CA GLY A 87 -2.34 -24.04 -41.33
C GLY A 87 -1.31 -23.04 -40.94
N LEU A 88 -1.64 -21.73 -40.90
CA LEU A 88 -0.77 -20.68 -40.41
C LEU A 88 -0.61 -20.75 -38.89
N LEU A 89 -1.70 -20.86 -38.14
CA LEU A 89 -1.67 -21.04 -36.67
C LEU A 89 -0.79 -22.21 -36.28
N THR A 90 -0.95 -23.35 -36.96
CA THR A 90 -0.18 -24.56 -36.68
C THR A 90 1.30 -24.42 -37.01
N ARG A 91 1.65 -23.77 -38.11
CA ARG A 91 3.05 -23.50 -38.44
C ARG A 91 3.73 -22.62 -37.39
N ILE A 92 3.06 -21.56 -36.93
CA ILE A 92 3.59 -20.71 -35.86
C ILE A 92 3.73 -21.53 -34.57
N LEU A 93 2.69 -22.29 -34.19
CA LEU A 93 2.68 -23.12 -32.99
C LEU A 93 3.80 -24.18 -33.01
N THR A 94 3.94 -24.92 -34.09
CA THR A 94 4.98 -25.97 -34.26
C THR A 94 6.38 -25.38 -34.17
N ARG A 95 6.58 -24.21 -34.81
CA ARG A 95 7.84 -23.50 -34.72
C ARG A 95 8.16 -23.06 -33.30
N VAL A 96 7.17 -22.49 -32.59
CA VAL A 96 7.33 -22.07 -31.19
C VAL A 96 7.67 -23.25 -30.27
N ILE A 97 7.02 -24.41 -30.48
CA ILE A 97 7.29 -25.61 -29.69
C ILE A 97 8.72 -26.10 -29.96
N SER A 98 9.17 -26.15 -31.21
CA SER A 98 10.52 -26.63 -31.56
C SER A 98 11.62 -25.70 -31.07
N GLU A 99 11.49 -24.40 -31.32
CA GLU A 99 12.48 -23.39 -30.91
C GLU A 99 12.43 -23.07 -29.41
N GLY A 100 11.23 -23.10 -28.81
CA GLY A 100 10.99 -22.80 -27.41
C GLY A 100 11.21 -23.97 -26.44
N SER A 101 11.50 -25.17 -26.93
CA SER A 101 11.68 -26.39 -26.10
C SER A 101 13.01 -26.40 -25.36
N THR A 102 13.31 -25.33 -24.61
CA THR A 102 14.50 -25.26 -23.77
C THR A 102 14.30 -26.03 -22.46
N ILE A 103 15.41 -26.47 -21.85
CA ILE A 103 15.37 -27.16 -20.53
C ILE A 103 14.78 -26.26 -19.45
N VAL A 104 14.95 -24.95 -19.54
CA VAL A 104 14.34 -23.97 -18.63
C VAL A 104 12.83 -23.93 -18.81
N MET A 105 12.33 -23.88 -20.06
CA MET A 105 10.88 -23.87 -20.31
C MET A 105 10.19 -25.17 -19.88
N LYS A 106 10.86 -26.31 -20.04
CA LYS A 106 10.34 -27.61 -19.53
C LYS A 106 10.21 -27.59 -18.00
N ALA A 107 11.19 -27.06 -17.31
CA ALA A 107 11.16 -26.93 -15.84
C ALA A 107 10.07 -25.97 -15.36
N ILE A 108 9.83 -24.86 -16.09
CA ILE A 108 8.77 -23.90 -15.80
C ILE A 108 7.39 -24.58 -15.98
N ASN A 109 7.17 -25.26 -17.06
CA ASN A 109 5.88 -25.92 -17.33
C ASN A 109 5.59 -27.05 -16.33
N ALA A 110 6.63 -27.69 -15.78
CA ALA A 110 6.50 -28.66 -14.70
C ALA A 110 6.36 -28.01 -13.31
N ASN A 111 6.40 -26.68 -13.23
CA ASN A 111 6.48 -25.88 -11.99
C ASN A 111 7.47 -26.46 -10.96
N SER A 112 8.65 -26.90 -11.42
CA SER A 112 9.64 -27.57 -10.58
C SER A 112 10.87 -26.70 -10.33
N ALA A 113 10.95 -26.14 -9.14
CA ALA A 113 12.12 -25.37 -8.69
C ALA A 113 13.43 -26.20 -8.73
N LYS A 114 13.36 -27.52 -8.45
CA LYS A 114 14.51 -28.43 -8.48
C LYS A 114 15.02 -28.60 -9.91
N GLN A 115 14.14 -28.92 -10.87
CA GLN A 115 14.51 -29.07 -12.28
C GLN A 115 15.06 -27.77 -12.86
N LEU A 116 14.45 -26.65 -12.48
CA LEU A 116 14.88 -25.34 -12.92
C LEU A 116 16.30 -25.01 -12.43
N LYS A 117 16.61 -25.23 -11.15
CA LYS A 117 17.95 -25.02 -10.60
C LYS A 117 19.01 -25.85 -11.33
N LEU A 118 18.69 -27.12 -11.67
CA LEU A 118 19.57 -27.97 -12.47
C LEU A 118 19.72 -27.45 -13.91
N ALA A 119 18.62 -27.05 -14.55
CA ALA A 119 18.65 -26.51 -15.91
C ALA A 119 19.50 -25.24 -16.01
N VAL A 120 19.33 -24.33 -15.05
CA VAL A 120 20.07 -23.06 -15.00
C VAL A 120 21.55 -23.28 -14.62
N ALA A 121 21.85 -24.32 -13.82
CA ALA A 121 23.24 -24.67 -13.49
C ALA A 121 24.06 -25.11 -14.71
N CYS A 122 23.39 -25.64 -15.76
CA CYS A 122 24.04 -26.01 -17.02
C CYS A 122 24.39 -24.81 -17.89
N ALA A 123 23.84 -23.60 -17.59
CA ALA A 123 24.13 -22.43 -18.40
C ALA A 123 25.57 -21.93 -18.22
N PRO A 124 26.22 -21.46 -19.30
CA PRO A 124 27.49 -20.76 -19.19
C PRO A 124 27.35 -19.55 -18.25
N ARG A 125 28.35 -19.31 -17.40
CA ARG A 125 28.30 -18.32 -16.31
C ARG A 125 27.78 -16.96 -16.76
N GLY A 126 28.34 -16.32 -17.75
CA GLY A 126 27.93 -15.02 -18.28
C GLY A 126 26.58 -15.00 -19.03
N LYS A 127 26.02 -16.17 -19.39
CA LYS A 127 24.74 -16.29 -20.12
C LYS A 127 23.58 -16.76 -19.24
N ARG A 128 23.82 -17.03 -17.97
CA ARG A 128 22.85 -17.61 -17.05
C ARG A 128 21.55 -16.79 -16.96
N ALA A 129 21.66 -15.47 -16.74
CA ALA A 129 20.49 -14.58 -16.73
C ALA A 129 19.77 -14.54 -18.08
N ASN A 130 20.51 -14.63 -19.19
CA ASN A 130 19.89 -14.65 -20.52
C ASN A 130 18.99 -15.88 -20.72
N TRP A 131 19.40 -17.06 -20.21
CA TRP A 131 18.58 -18.26 -20.29
C TRP A 131 17.25 -18.16 -19.55
N MET A 132 17.22 -17.36 -18.50
CA MET A 132 16.02 -17.12 -17.69
C MET A 132 15.16 -15.96 -18.21
N LEU A 133 15.75 -15.00 -18.93
CA LEU A 133 15.09 -13.79 -19.39
C LEU A 133 14.82 -13.75 -20.91
N HIS A 134 15.50 -14.60 -21.70
CA HIS A 134 15.42 -14.57 -23.16
C HIS A 134 15.38 -15.98 -23.75
N VAL A 135 14.30 -16.27 -24.46
CA VAL A 135 14.21 -17.41 -25.39
C VAL A 135 13.83 -16.83 -26.75
N GLN A 136 14.67 -17.08 -27.76
CA GLN A 136 14.40 -16.65 -29.09
C GLN A 136 13.47 -17.65 -29.78
N VAL A 137 12.34 -17.14 -30.26
CA VAL A 137 11.37 -17.93 -31.04
C VAL A 137 11.08 -17.15 -32.32
N GLY A 138 11.67 -17.56 -33.41
CA GLY A 138 11.61 -16.79 -34.65
C GLY A 138 12.28 -15.43 -34.49
N THR A 139 11.50 -14.39 -34.77
CA THR A 139 11.93 -12.98 -34.61
C THR A 139 11.61 -12.41 -33.22
N GLN A 140 10.87 -13.16 -32.38
CA GLN A 140 10.45 -12.70 -31.05
C GLN A 140 11.40 -13.20 -29.96
N SER A 141 11.69 -12.30 -29.03
CA SER A 141 12.39 -12.62 -27.79
C SER A 141 11.38 -12.69 -26.65
N ILE A 142 11.12 -13.89 -26.16
CA ILE A 142 10.16 -14.17 -25.09
C ILE A 142 10.89 -14.36 -23.78
N SER A 143 10.34 -13.87 -22.67
CA SER A 143 10.91 -14.04 -21.34
C SER A 143 10.34 -15.27 -20.64
N PRO A 144 11.15 -16.32 -20.37
CA PRO A 144 10.71 -17.48 -19.60
C PRO A 144 10.18 -17.09 -18.21
N PHE A 145 10.81 -16.13 -17.56
CA PHE A 145 10.36 -15.62 -16.26
C PHE A 145 8.92 -15.07 -16.32
N MET A 146 8.60 -14.25 -17.33
CA MET A 146 7.23 -13.74 -17.49
C MET A 146 6.22 -14.83 -17.84
N ILE A 147 6.64 -15.84 -18.58
CA ILE A 147 5.78 -17.02 -18.85
C ILE A 147 5.50 -17.78 -17.55
N ALA A 148 6.49 -17.93 -16.68
CA ALA A 148 6.29 -18.57 -15.37
C ALA A 148 5.25 -17.82 -14.53
N ILE A 149 5.30 -16.49 -14.48
CA ILE A 149 4.32 -15.65 -13.78
C ILE A 149 2.92 -15.80 -14.43
N LYS A 150 2.80 -15.60 -15.74
CA LYS A 150 1.51 -15.69 -16.46
C LYS A 150 0.86 -17.06 -16.39
N ASN A 151 1.65 -18.12 -16.28
CA ASN A 151 1.17 -19.49 -16.16
C ASN A 151 0.85 -19.90 -14.71
N GLY A 152 1.14 -19.02 -13.72
CA GLY A 152 0.99 -19.35 -12.31
C GLY A 152 2.00 -20.37 -11.80
N ALA A 153 3.11 -20.59 -12.51
CA ALA A 153 4.20 -21.48 -12.10
C ALA A 153 5.10 -20.78 -11.06
N LEU A 154 4.53 -20.51 -9.87
CA LEU A 154 5.13 -19.66 -8.85
C LEU A 154 6.42 -20.25 -8.28
N ASP A 155 6.52 -21.57 -8.09
CA ASP A 155 7.74 -22.19 -7.55
C ASP A 155 8.92 -22.05 -8.52
N ALA A 156 8.63 -22.22 -9.83
CA ALA A 156 9.63 -22.00 -10.87
C ALA A 156 10.01 -20.50 -10.98
N ALA A 157 9.02 -19.61 -10.95
CA ALA A 157 9.24 -18.16 -10.98
C ALA A 157 10.08 -17.68 -9.78
N GLN A 158 9.79 -18.18 -8.59
CA GLN A 158 10.57 -17.90 -7.38
C GLN A 158 12.00 -18.39 -7.50
N ALA A 159 12.21 -19.60 -8.05
CA ALA A 159 13.55 -20.14 -8.25
C ALA A 159 14.35 -19.35 -9.30
N ILE A 160 13.70 -18.86 -10.38
CA ILE A 160 14.33 -17.96 -11.37
C ILE A 160 14.74 -16.66 -10.68
N LEU A 161 13.84 -16.03 -9.95
CA LEU A 161 14.06 -14.76 -9.28
C LEU A 161 15.18 -14.87 -8.25
N ALA A 162 15.17 -15.89 -7.41
CA ALA A 162 16.21 -16.16 -6.44
C ALA A 162 17.58 -16.40 -7.09
N ASP A 163 17.62 -17.07 -8.25
CA ASP A 163 18.88 -17.30 -8.99
C ASP A 163 19.41 -16.00 -9.63
N LEU A 164 18.54 -15.18 -10.24
CA LEU A 164 18.91 -13.88 -10.82
C LEU A 164 19.46 -12.91 -9.75
N LEU A 165 18.86 -12.93 -8.57
CA LEU A 165 19.20 -12.04 -7.46
C LEU A 165 20.30 -12.62 -6.54
N THR A 166 20.92 -13.72 -6.91
CA THR A 166 22.08 -14.26 -6.18
C THR A 166 23.36 -13.67 -6.74
N ILE A 167 24.12 -12.95 -5.91
CA ILE A 167 25.46 -12.45 -6.26
C ILE A 167 26.45 -13.62 -6.30
N ARG A 168 27.19 -13.74 -7.40
CA ARG A 168 28.16 -14.79 -7.62
C ARG A 168 29.53 -14.21 -8.00
N ALA A 169 30.57 -14.73 -7.40
CA ALA A 169 31.95 -14.44 -7.82
C ALA A 169 32.32 -15.28 -9.04
N ASP A 170 32.93 -14.68 -10.02
CA ASP A 170 33.52 -15.32 -11.20
C ASP A 170 34.92 -14.75 -11.46
N ARG A 171 35.94 -15.45 -10.97
CA ARG A 171 37.36 -15.05 -10.99
C ARG A 171 37.55 -13.68 -10.30
N ASP A 172 37.71 -12.65 -11.09
CA ASP A 172 37.97 -11.24 -10.74
C ASP A 172 36.75 -10.35 -10.83
N ARG A 173 35.57 -10.92 -11.06
CA ARG A 173 34.33 -10.15 -11.22
C ARG A 173 33.18 -10.75 -10.41
N TYR A 174 32.36 -9.86 -9.88
CA TYR A 174 31.07 -10.24 -9.35
C TYR A 174 30.00 -10.19 -10.44
N TYR A 175 29.11 -11.16 -10.41
CA TYR A 175 27.99 -11.28 -11.33
C TYR A 175 26.67 -11.18 -10.59
N TYR A 176 25.83 -10.27 -11.03
CA TYR A 176 24.53 -10.02 -10.45
C TYR A 176 23.52 -9.82 -11.58
N GLY A 177 22.41 -10.55 -11.54
CA GLY A 177 21.44 -10.54 -12.65
C GLY A 177 20.39 -9.43 -12.55
N VAL A 178 20.44 -8.58 -11.53
CA VAL A 178 19.44 -7.53 -11.27
C VAL A 178 19.33 -6.54 -12.43
N ASP A 179 20.46 -6.07 -12.96
CA ASP A 179 20.47 -5.10 -14.05
C ASP A 179 19.76 -5.65 -15.30
N LYS A 180 20.03 -6.92 -15.63
CA LYS A 180 19.37 -7.58 -16.78
C LYS A 180 17.88 -7.79 -16.53
N LEU A 181 17.46 -8.05 -15.30
CA LEU A 181 16.06 -8.20 -14.92
C LEU A 181 15.30 -6.88 -15.14
N PHE A 182 15.79 -5.78 -14.56
CA PHE A 182 15.14 -4.48 -14.67
C PHE A 182 15.26 -3.87 -16.08
N GLN A 183 16.36 -4.10 -16.78
CA GLN A 183 16.52 -3.70 -18.18
C GLN A 183 15.50 -4.41 -19.09
N ARG A 184 15.26 -5.72 -18.84
CA ARG A 184 14.27 -6.49 -19.61
C ARG A 184 12.84 -6.19 -19.21
N HIS A 185 12.60 -5.96 -17.92
CA HIS A 185 11.29 -5.76 -17.31
C HIS A 185 11.31 -4.54 -16.37
N PRO A 186 11.28 -3.32 -16.90
CA PRO A 186 11.28 -2.11 -16.06
C PRO A 186 10.07 -2.03 -15.12
N ASP A 187 8.96 -2.65 -15.52
CA ASP A 187 7.70 -2.72 -14.78
C ASP A 187 7.55 -3.98 -13.91
N ILE A 188 8.66 -4.69 -13.62
CA ILE A 188 8.62 -5.98 -12.92
C ILE A 188 7.96 -5.89 -11.54
N VAL A 189 8.21 -4.82 -10.79
CA VAL A 189 7.58 -4.61 -9.48
C VAL A 189 6.07 -4.54 -9.60
N ARG A 190 5.56 -3.75 -10.55
CA ARG A 190 4.12 -3.64 -10.83
C ARG A 190 3.52 -5.00 -11.17
N ARG A 191 4.17 -5.75 -12.08
CA ARG A 191 3.67 -7.07 -12.50
C ARG A 191 3.66 -8.07 -11.36
N ILE A 192 4.70 -8.07 -10.52
CA ILE A 192 4.73 -8.93 -9.34
C ILE A 192 3.60 -8.56 -8.37
N CYS A 193 3.40 -7.27 -8.10
CA CYS A 193 2.29 -6.83 -7.23
C CYS A 193 0.91 -7.25 -7.76
N MET A 194 0.70 -7.22 -9.08
CA MET A 194 -0.61 -7.53 -9.69
C MET A 194 -0.82 -9.02 -9.94
N ASP A 195 0.19 -9.71 -10.51
CA ASP A 195 0.03 -11.06 -11.06
C ASP A 195 0.59 -12.16 -10.13
N ALA A 196 1.58 -11.83 -9.28
CA ALA A 196 2.29 -12.81 -8.45
C ALA A 196 2.80 -12.22 -7.12
N PRO A 197 1.94 -11.68 -6.24
CA PRO A 197 2.33 -11.04 -4.98
C PRO A 197 3.27 -11.88 -4.09
N PRO A 198 3.16 -13.22 -4.02
CA PRO A 198 4.07 -14.04 -3.21
C PRO A 198 5.55 -13.97 -3.63
N LEU A 199 5.85 -13.45 -4.82
CA LEU A 199 7.23 -13.28 -5.28
C LEU A 199 7.87 -11.97 -4.79
N LEU A 200 7.07 -11.01 -4.32
CA LEU A 200 7.57 -9.70 -3.89
C LEU A 200 8.61 -9.77 -2.75
N PRO A 201 8.41 -10.55 -1.69
CA PRO A 201 9.44 -10.74 -0.67
C PRO A 201 10.74 -11.34 -1.22
N THR A 202 10.66 -12.24 -2.20
CA THR A 202 11.83 -12.82 -2.85
C THR A 202 12.59 -11.76 -3.66
N LEU A 203 11.88 -10.88 -4.36
CA LEU A 203 12.49 -9.76 -5.09
C LEU A 203 13.22 -8.81 -4.12
N LEU A 204 12.53 -8.34 -3.10
CA LEU A 204 13.07 -7.36 -2.16
C LEU A 204 14.25 -7.93 -1.34
N ASN A 205 14.11 -9.13 -0.81
CA ASN A 205 15.22 -9.80 -0.10
C ASN A 205 16.42 -10.07 -1.00
N GLY A 206 16.21 -10.33 -2.27
CA GLY A 206 17.27 -10.51 -3.26
C GLY A 206 18.09 -9.25 -3.55
N LEU A 207 17.57 -8.06 -3.22
CA LEU A 207 18.27 -6.78 -3.34
C LEU A 207 19.16 -6.46 -2.13
N ILE A 208 19.19 -7.34 -1.13
CA ILE A 208 19.97 -7.15 0.09
C ILE A 208 21.13 -8.14 0.13
N TRP A 209 22.33 -7.61 0.23
CA TRP A 209 23.51 -8.42 0.56
C TRP A 209 23.98 -8.11 1.97
N ARG A 210 24.21 -9.15 2.78
CA ARG A 210 24.69 -9.02 4.15
C ARG A 210 26.05 -9.64 4.30
N SER A 211 27.01 -8.88 4.85
CA SER A 211 28.33 -9.40 5.19
C SER A 211 28.23 -10.51 6.24
N ARG A 212 29.08 -11.51 6.10
CA ARG A 212 29.30 -12.55 7.14
C ARG A 212 30.30 -12.10 8.18
N ILE A 213 31.04 -11.05 7.90
CA ILE A 213 32.11 -10.51 8.76
C ILE A 213 31.43 -9.43 9.63
N THR A 214 31.73 -9.49 10.92
CA THR A 214 31.31 -8.51 11.92
C THR A 214 32.51 -7.76 12.44
N GLU A 215 32.45 -6.45 12.43
CA GLU A 215 33.45 -5.54 12.97
C GLU A 215 32.83 -4.72 14.09
N ASP A 216 33.39 -4.72 15.28
CA ASP A 216 32.90 -3.98 16.45
C ASP A 216 31.37 -4.20 16.79
N GLY A 217 30.89 -5.42 16.55
CA GLY A 217 29.49 -5.77 16.77
C GLY A 217 28.54 -5.37 15.63
N PHE A 218 29.06 -4.75 14.57
CA PHE A 218 28.28 -4.36 13.39
C PHE A 218 28.65 -5.22 12.18
N ARG A 219 27.71 -5.37 11.26
CA ARG A 219 27.93 -5.95 9.94
C ARG A 219 27.53 -4.99 8.83
N ARG A 220 28.22 -5.07 7.72
CA ARG A 220 27.90 -4.30 6.51
C ARG A 220 26.73 -4.95 5.78
N VAL A 221 25.76 -4.12 5.38
CA VAL A 221 24.62 -4.53 4.57
C VAL A 221 24.53 -3.60 3.37
N ASN A 222 24.54 -4.18 2.17
CA ASN A 222 24.44 -3.44 0.92
C ASN A 222 23.02 -3.62 0.35
N TYR A 223 22.34 -2.51 0.15
CA TYR A 223 21.00 -2.43 -0.44
C TYR A 223 21.10 -1.95 -1.89
N TYR A 224 20.83 -2.82 -2.84
CA TYR A 224 20.90 -2.49 -4.28
C TYR A 224 19.58 -1.82 -4.74
N VAL A 225 19.52 -0.51 -4.60
CA VAL A 225 18.28 0.28 -4.73
C VAL A 225 18.21 1.10 -6.01
N GLN A 226 19.25 1.10 -6.85
CA GLN A 226 19.31 1.94 -8.05
C GLN A 226 18.07 1.83 -8.92
N HIS A 227 17.62 0.62 -9.24
CA HIS A 227 16.47 0.36 -10.10
C HIS A 227 15.11 0.64 -9.44
N LEU A 228 15.09 0.81 -8.11
CA LEU A 228 13.89 1.24 -7.40
C LEU A 228 13.78 2.77 -7.33
N LEU A 229 14.92 3.46 -7.39
CA LEU A 229 15.00 4.93 -7.36
C LEU A 229 14.92 5.56 -8.75
N MET A 230 15.64 4.99 -9.73
CA MET A 230 15.75 5.54 -11.07
C MET A 230 15.24 4.56 -12.12
N ASP A 231 14.56 5.11 -13.12
CA ASP A 231 14.24 4.40 -14.35
C ASP A 231 15.42 4.39 -15.34
N GLY A 232 15.21 3.79 -16.53
CA GLY A 232 16.23 3.72 -17.58
C GLY A 232 16.64 5.08 -18.16
N GLU A 233 15.88 6.14 -17.90
CA GLU A 233 16.14 7.51 -18.35
C GLU A 233 16.79 8.38 -17.25
N GLY A 234 17.00 7.82 -16.06
CA GLY A 234 17.55 8.52 -14.91
C GLY A 234 16.54 9.38 -14.13
N LEU A 235 15.25 9.25 -14.46
CA LEU A 235 14.16 9.91 -13.74
C LEU A 235 13.72 9.08 -12.54
N PHE A 236 12.91 9.69 -11.67
CA PHE A 236 12.34 8.99 -10.53
C PHE A 236 11.47 7.80 -10.97
N ALA A 237 11.82 6.61 -10.52
CA ALA A 237 11.12 5.38 -10.88
C ALA A 237 9.72 5.32 -10.28
N LYS A 238 8.76 4.79 -11.02
CA LYS A 238 7.39 4.59 -10.56
C LYS A 238 7.23 3.45 -9.54
N THR A 239 8.32 2.90 -9.06
CA THR A 239 8.32 1.74 -8.15
C THR A 239 7.60 2.05 -6.85
N ILE A 240 7.86 3.21 -6.24
CA ILE A 240 7.20 3.62 -4.99
C ILE A 240 5.69 3.82 -5.23
N GLU A 241 5.29 4.38 -6.37
CA GLU A 241 3.89 4.52 -6.78
C GLU A 241 3.20 3.15 -6.82
N TRP A 242 3.79 2.17 -7.52
CA TRP A 242 3.23 0.82 -7.62
C TRP A 242 3.14 0.08 -6.28
N LEU A 243 4.13 0.27 -5.40
CA LEU A 243 4.11 -0.31 -4.06
C LEU A 243 3.04 0.36 -3.17
N CYS A 244 2.83 1.67 -3.32
CA CYS A 244 1.74 2.38 -2.65
C CYS A 244 0.36 1.96 -3.16
N ASP A 245 0.21 1.71 -4.47
CA ASP A 245 -1.03 1.23 -5.08
C ASP A 245 -1.38 -0.19 -4.64
N PHE A 246 -0.39 -1.01 -4.34
CA PHE A 246 -0.58 -2.36 -3.81
C PHE A 246 -1.20 -2.36 -2.40
N GLN A 247 -1.08 -1.25 -1.65
CA GLN A 247 -1.71 -0.97 -0.35
C GLN A 247 -1.40 -1.97 0.77
N ASP A 248 -0.35 -2.77 0.65
CA ASP A 248 0.08 -3.69 1.70
C ASP A 248 1.05 -2.97 2.67
N PRO A 249 0.66 -2.77 3.95
CA PRO A 249 1.50 -2.10 4.94
C PRO A 249 2.76 -2.91 5.27
N SER A 250 2.73 -4.23 5.14
CA SER A 250 3.88 -5.09 5.43
C SER A 250 5.00 -4.87 4.43
N VAL A 251 4.68 -4.63 3.16
CA VAL A 251 5.64 -4.33 2.10
C VAL A 251 6.36 -3.00 2.33
N MET A 252 5.64 -1.99 2.85
CA MET A 252 6.24 -0.70 3.19
C MET A 252 7.20 -0.76 4.39
N CYS A 253 7.12 -1.82 5.18
CA CYS A 253 8.08 -2.14 6.24
C CYS A 253 9.25 -3.01 5.77
N ASP A 254 9.28 -3.43 4.50
CA ASP A 254 10.46 -4.12 3.97
C ASP A 254 11.70 -3.21 4.05
N PRO A 255 12.86 -3.72 4.48
CA PRO A 255 14.05 -2.89 4.67
C PRO A 255 14.47 -2.11 3.44
N VAL A 256 14.34 -2.70 2.25
CA VAL A 256 14.69 -2.03 0.99
C VAL A 256 13.76 -0.87 0.71
N VAL A 257 12.45 -1.10 0.84
CA VAL A 257 11.42 -0.07 0.61
C VAL A 257 11.53 1.03 1.66
N ALA A 258 11.75 0.65 2.91
CA ALA A 258 11.95 1.59 4.01
C ALA A 258 13.17 2.49 3.77
N LEU A 259 14.34 1.91 3.38
CA LEU A 259 15.54 2.68 3.06
C LEU A 259 15.29 3.68 1.92
N VAL A 260 14.68 3.22 0.83
CA VAL A 260 14.40 4.06 -0.34
C VAL A 260 13.45 5.20 0.03
N THR A 261 12.34 4.89 0.70
CA THR A 261 11.34 5.90 1.08
C THR A 261 11.87 6.89 2.11
N ASP A 262 12.61 6.43 3.13
CA ASP A 262 13.20 7.31 4.14
C ASP A 262 14.27 8.22 3.52
N THR A 263 15.14 7.70 2.64
CA THR A 263 16.17 8.49 1.97
C THR A 263 15.57 9.58 1.07
N VAL A 264 14.55 9.26 0.29
CA VAL A 264 13.85 10.24 -0.57
C VAL A 264 13.10 11.25 0.29
N TRP A 265 12.45 10.80 1.36
CA TRP A 265 11.74 11.66 2.29
C TRP A 265 12.66 12.71 2.91
N ASP A 266 13.74 12.28 3.56
CA ASP A 266 14.61 13.16 4.33
C ASP A 266 15.33 14.18 3.45
N LYS A 267 15.81 13.77 2.28
CA LYS A 267 16.65 14.62 1.42
C LYS A 267 15.88 15.47 0.40
N LEU A 268 14.71 15.03 -0.06
CA LEU A 268 13.97 15.71 -1.12
C LEU A 268 12.63 16.30 -0.68
N VAL A 269 11.83 15.51 0.07
CA VAL A 269 10.42 15.81 0.28
C VAL A 269 10.19 16.57 1.58
N PHE A 270 10.87 16.20 2.65
CA PHE A 270 10.63 16.71 4.02
C PHE A 270 10.56 18.23 4.11
N HIS A 271 11.56 18.94 3.58
CA HIS A 271 11.60 20.40 3.67
C HIS A 271 10.44 21.07 2.91
N ASN A 272 10.11 20.57 1.73
CA ASN A 272 9.00 21.11 0.94
C ASN A 272 7.66 20.85 1.64
N PHE A 273 7.49 19.63 2.16
CA PHE A 273 6.32 19.25 2.93
C PHE A 273 6.17 20.11 4.18
N LEU A 274 7.23 20.24 4.97
CA LEU A 274 7.24 21.07 6.19
C LEU A 274 6.89 22.52 5.89
N PHE A 275 7.51 23.12 4.87
CA PHE A 275 7.21 24.48 4.46
C PHE A 275 5.74 24.65 4.03
N SER A 276 5.22 23.73 3.25
CA SER A 276 3.82 23.73 2.84
C SER A 276 2.88 23.64 4.05
N LYS A 277 3.20 22.81 5.04
CA LYS A 277 2.36 22.65 6.24
C LYS A 277 2.48 23.81 7.23
N ILE A 278 3.65 24.44 7.35
CA ILE A 278 3.82 25.69 8.11
C ILE A 278 2.99 26.80 7.47
N TRP A 279 3.03 26.90 6.13
CA TRP A 279 2.20 27.89 5.41
C TRP A 279 0.71 27.61 5.64
N PHE A 280 0.29 26.36 5.58
CA PHE A 280 -1.09 25.97 5.86
C PHE A 280 -1.52 26.29 7.31
N LEU A 281 -0.65 26.01 8.29
CA LEU A 281 -0.89 26.37 9.69
C LEU A 281 -1.01 27.89 9.86
N PHE A 282 -0.16 28.65 9.19
CA PHE A 282 -0.24 30.11 9.19
C PHE A 282 -1.58 30.60 8.62
N THR A 283 -2.04 30.03 7.49
CA THR A 283 -3.35 30.39 6.93
C THR A 283 -4.51 30.01 7.86
N LEU A 284 -4.42 28.89 8.57
CA LEU A 284 -5.41 28.51 9.59
C LEU A 284 -5.47 29.53 10.74
N ILE A 285 -4.30 29.96 11.25
CA ILE A 285 -4.25 30.97 12.32
C ILE A 285 -4.87 32.29 11.85
N VAL A 286 -4.51 32.75 10.65
CA VAL A 286 -5.08 33.97 10.05
C VAL A 286 -6.59 33.86 9.89
N PHE A 287 -7.08 32.71 9.39
CA PHE A 287 -8.52 32.47 9.24
C PHE A 287 -9.24 32.49 10.59
N SER A 288 -8.76 31.72 11.57
CA SER A 288 -9.37 31.65 12.90
C SER A 288 -9.36 33.00 13.63
N THR A 289 -8.28 33.76 13.51
CA THR A 289 -8.17 35.12 14.09
C THR A 289 -9.17 36.08 13.45
N GLY A 290 -9.27 36.08 12.10
CA GLY A 290 -10.20 36.91 11.36
C GLY A 290 -11.68 36.63 11.68
N GLN A 291 -12.01 35.40 12.09
CA GLN A 291 -13.38 35.06 12.52
C GLN A 291 -13.61 35.40 14.00
N SER A 292 -12.63 35.16 14.88
CA SER A 292 -12.75 35.42 16.33
C SER A 292 -13.00 36.88 16.65
N ILE A 293 -12.33 37.80 15.96
CA ILE A 293 -12.46 39.24 16.21
C ILE A 293 -13.89 39.73 15.95
N LEU A 294 -14.59 39.15 14.96
CA LEU A 294 -15.96 39.55 14.64
C LEU A 294 -17.01 39.04 15.62
N THR A 295 -16.81 37.89 16.23
CA THR A 295 -17.76 37.33 17.21
C THR A 295 -17.72 38.12 18.53
N HIS A 296 -16.58 38.67 18.91
CA HIS A 296 -16.43 39.48 20.13
C HIS A 296 -17.10 40.88 20.03
N HIS A 297 -17.21 41.40 18.82
CA HIS A 297 -17.78 42.77 18.60
C HIS A 297 -19.29 42.83 18.41
N GLY A 298 -19.96 41.67 18.44
CA GLY A 298 -21.42 41.57 18.25
C GLY A 298 -22.26 41.68 19.54
N GLU A 299 -21.66 41.62 20.72
CA GLU A 299 -22.36 41.51 22.00
C GLU A 299 -22.35 42.78 22.88
N GLY A 300 -21.67 43.86 22.47
CA GLY A 300 -21.62 45.12 23.22
C GLY A 300 -22.28 46.29 22.48
N GLU A 301 -23.38 46.81 22.99
CA GLU A 301 -24.17 47.90 22.37
C GLU A 301 -23.44 49.26 22.30
N ASP A 302 -22.24 49.44 22.83
CA ASP A 302 -21.65 50.79 23.01
C ASP A 302 -20.17 50.98 22.54
N GLU A 303 -19.52 50.06 21.88
CA GLU A 303 -18.18 50.32 21.33
C GLU A 303 -18.23 50.49 19.81
N LEU A 304 -18.04 51.71 19.34
CA LEU A 304 -17.64 52.09 18.00
C LEU A 304 -16.39 51.23 17.61
N THR A 305 -16.61 50.16 16.93
CA THR A 305 -15.53 49.36 16.27
C THR A 305 -14.69 50.36 15.48
N SER A 306 -13.41 50.49 15.83
CA SER A 306 -12.55 51.41 15.11
C SER A 306 -12.50 51.00 13.64
N GLN A 307 -12.55 51.93 12.72
CA GLN A 307 -12.46 51.68 11.28
C GLN A 307 -11.18 50.86 10.96
N GLU A 308 -10.15 51.01 11.76
CA GLU A 308 -8.88 50.34 11.65
C GLU A 308 -9.01 48.82 11.92
N GLU A 309 -9.80 48.43 12.93
CA GLU A 309 -10.05 46.99 13.24
C GLU A 309 -10.85 46.29 12.16
N LEU A 310 -11.88 46.97 11.65
CA LEU A 310 -12.69 46.43 10.54
C LEU A 310 -11.84 46.29 9.26
N PHE A 311 -10.97 47.26 8.99
CA PHE A 311 -10.05 47.16 7.87
C PHE A 311 -9.03 46.04 8.08
N GLY A 312 -8.52 45.86 9.30
CA GLY A 312 -7.65 44.73 9.64
C GLY A 312 -8.28 43.40 9.41
N VAL A 313 -9.53 43.17 9.89
CA VAL A 313 -10.28 41.93 9.66
C VAL A 313 -10.53 41.70 8.18
N PHE A 314 -10.91 42.72 7.44
CA PHE A 314 -11.12 42.59 5.99
C PHE A 314 -9.83 42.24 5.26
N ALA A 315 -8.70 42.86 5.64
CA ALA A 315 -7.39 42.55 5.07
C ALA A 315 -6.97 41.07 5.32
N LEU A 316 -7.21 40.54 6.54
CA LEU A 316 -6.99 39.13 6.86
C LEU A 316 -7.87 38.20 6.02
N ARG A 317 -9.14 38.53 5.81
CA ARG A 317 -10.05 37.74 4.98
C ARG A 317 -9.67 37.78 3.51
N VAL A 318 -9.34 38.95 2.97
CA VAL A 318 -8.84 39.10 1.60
C VAL A 318 -7.57 38.29 1.38
N PHE A 319 -6.67 38.30 2.39
CA PHE A 319 -5.49 37.44 2.36
C PHE A 319 -5.88 35.95 2.20
N ILE A 320 -6.84 35.45 2.97
CA ILE A 320 -7.31 34.05 2.86
C ILE A 320 -7.92 33.80 1.49
N TYR A 321 -8.78 34.67 0.98
CA TYR A 321 -9.45 34.50 -0.31
C TYR A 321 -8.47 34.51 -1.49
N ILE A 322 -7.42 35.33 -1.43
CA ILE A 322 -6.43 35.39 -2.51
C ILE A 322 -5.42 34.24 -2.40
N PHE A 323 -4.80 34.08 -1.24
CA PHE A 323 -3.66 33.19 -1.09
C PHE A 323 -4.06 31.75 -0.74
N SER A 324 -4.91 31.53 0.25
CA SER A 324 -5.31 30.18 0.65
C SER A 324 -6.20 29.53 -0.42
N MET A 325 -7.29 30.21 -0.80
CA MET A 325 -8.19 29.71 -1.84
C MET A 325 -7.49 29.61 -3.20
N GLY A 326 -6.65 30.60 -3.58
CA GLY A 326 -5.92 30.58 -4.83
C GLY A 326 -4.97 29.38 -4.95
N VAL A 327 -4.29 29.00 -3.86
CA VAL A 327 -3.45 27.79 -3.80
C VAL A 327 -4.30 26.53 -3.95
N GLN A 328 -5.41 26.42 -3.23
CA GLN A 328 -6.32 25.28 -3.27
C GLN A 328 -6.97 25.11 -4.66
N VAL A 329 -7.48 26.17 -5.23
CA VAL A 329 -8.08 26.16 -6.59
C VAL A 329 -7.05 25.72 -7.63
N ARG A 330 -5.83 26.26 -7.58
CA ARG A 330 -4.73 25.87 -8.48
C ARG A 330 -4.42 24.38 -8.34
N HIS A 331 -4.36 23.85 -7.12
CA HIS A 331 -4.11 22.46 -6.82
C HIS A 331 -5.19 21.56 -7.45
N HIS A 332 -6.48 21.85 -7.18
CA HIS A 332 -7.58 21.04 -7.71
C HIS A 332 -7.72 21.14 -9.24
N ILE A 333 -7.47 22.32 -9.83
CA ILE A 333 -7.46 22.48 -11.29
C ILE A 333 -6.36 21.61 -11.91
N TYR A 334 -5.16 21.61 -11.33
CA TYR A 334 -4.05 20.79 -11.82
C TYR A 334 -4.38 19.30 -11.77
N HIS A 335 -4.87 18.78 -10.64
CA HIS A 335 -5.23 17.37 -10.48
C HIS A 335 -6.41 16.95 -11.36
N MET A 336 -7.42 17.82 -11.51
CA MET A 336 -8.55 17.61 -12.42
C MET A 336 -8.06 17.49 -13.87
N PHE A 337 -7.21 18.42 -14.31
CA PHE A 337 -6.68 18.42 -15.66
C PHE A 337 -5.82 17.19 -15.94
N ARG A 338 -5.01 16.77 -14.95
CA ARG A 338 -4.22 15.54 -15.01
C ARG A 338 -5.13 14.32 -15.16
N SER A 339 -6.19 14.21 -14.34
CA SER A 339 -7.14 13.08 -14.40
C SER A 339 -7.88 13.02 -15.75
N ILE A 340 -8.28 14.15 -16.30
CA ILE A 340 -8.88 14.23 -17.64
C ILE A 340 -7.90 13.74 -18.72
N ARG A 341 -6.64 14.19 -18.65
CA ARG A 341 -5.62 13.82 -19.65
C ARG A 341 -5.22 12.35 -19.58
N MET A 342 -5.20 11.76 -18.36
CA MET A 342 -4.84 10.36 -18.13
C MET A 342 -6.02 9.41 -18.28
N GLY A 343 -7.25 9.92 -18.25
CA GLY A 343 -8.46 9.12 -18.29
C GLY A 343 -8.75 8.39 -16.96
N ASP A 344 -8.15 8.86 -15.84
CA ASP A 344 -8.27 8.26 -14.52
C ASP A 344 -9.57 8.69 -13.84
N PHE A 345 -10.68 7.99 -14.17
CA PHE A 345 -11.99 8.22 -13.59
C PHE A 345 -12.52 6.94 -12.93
N ILE A 346 -13.16 7.13 -11.79
CA ILE A 346 -13.89 6.08 -11.09
C ILE A 346 -15.39 6.35 -11.26
N TRP A 347 -16.13 5.33 -11.64
CA TRP A 347 -17.57 5.44 -11.82
C TRP A 347 -18.29 5.14 -10.51
N ILE A 348 -18.95 6.16 -9.92
CA ILE A 348 -19.86 5.97 -8.81
C ILE A 348 -21.28 6.10 -9.36
N GLY A 349 -21.92 4.98 -9.63
CA GLY A 349 -23.18 4.94 -10.37
C GLY A 349 -22.98 5.39 -11.83
N GLN A 350 -23.57 6.54 -12.21
CA GLN A 350 -23.45 7.12 -13.54
C GLN A 350 -22.50 8.34 -13.61
N LEU A 351 -21.90 8.74 -12.48
CA LEU A 351 -21.03 9.91 -12.41
C LEU A 351 -19.57 9.50 -12.48
N PRO A 352 -18.78 9.99 -13.46
CA PRO A 352 -17.35 9.82 -13.50
C PRO A 352 -16.71 10.79 -12.50
N ILE A 353 -16.11 10.25 -11.44
CA ILE A 353 -15.38 11.03 -10.44
C ILE A 353 -13.89 10.86 -10.69
N PRO A 354 -13.08 11.94 -10.72
CA PRO A 354 -11.64 11.85 -10.84
C PRO A 354 -11.03 11.00 -9.72
N ALA A 355 -10.10 10.11 -10.07
CA ALA A 355 -9.53 9.13 -9.14
C ALA A 355 -8.82 9.79 -7.93
N TYR A 356 -8.24 11.00 -8.08
CA TYR A 356 -7.58 11.69 -6.98
C TYR A 356 -8.52 12.03 -5.82
N LEU A 357 -9.83 12.23 -6.08
CA LEU A 357 -10.84 12.46 -5.04
C LEU A 357 -11.16 11.22 -4.19
N GLN A 358 -10.60 10.06 -4.51
CA GLN A 358 -10.69 8.89 -3.63
C GLN A 358 -9.87 9.07 -2.34
N VAL A 359 -8.87 9.94 -2.41
CA VAL A 359 -8.08 10.33 -1.24
C VAL A 359 -8.91 11.32 -0.43
N TRP A 360 -9.22 10.99 0.81
CA TRP A 360 -10.11 11.79 1.66
C TRP A 360 -9.61 13.22 1.90
N GLN A 361 -8.28 13.41 1.97
CA GLN A 361 -7.66 14.73 2.11
C GLN A 361 -7.99 15.63 0.92
N GLU A 362 -7.95 15.08 -0.28
CA GLU A 362 -8.31 15.81 -1.50
C GLU A 362 -9.79 16.16 -1.55
N THR A 363 -10.64 15.25 -1.08
CA THR A 363 -12.08 15.51 -0.98
C THR A 363 -12.39 16.60 0.04
N VAL A 364 -11.78 16.56 1.23
CA VAL A 364 -11.94 17.61 2.25
C VAL A 364 -11.33 18.92 1.76
N GLY A 365 -10.20 18.89 1.04
CA GLY A 365 -9.59 20.07 0.40
C GLY A 365 -10.54 20.72 -0.63
N LEU A 366 -11.22 19.92 -1.44
CA LEU A 366 -12.23 20.39 -2.37
C LEU A 366 -13.43 21.00 -1.62
N MET A 367 -13.91 20.37 -0.55
CA MET A 367 -14.98 20.90 0.29
C MET A 367 -14.57 22.23 0.91
N LEU A 368 -13.36 22.36 1.44
CA LEU A 368 -12.83 23.62 1.93
C LEU A 368 -12.78 24.69 0.82
N THR A 369 -12.39 24.32 -0.39
CA THR A 369 -12.34 25.25 -1.53
C THR A 369 -13.75 25.77 -1.88
N ILE A 370 -14.74 24.89 -1.90
CA ILE A 370 -16.14 25.24 -2.15
C ILE A 370 -16.66 26.14 -1.01
N ASP A 371 -16.35 25.81 0.24
CA ASP A 371 -16.74 26.59 1.41
C ASP A 371 -16.13 28.00 1.39
N LEU A 372 -14.86 28.14 1.04
CA LEU A 372 -14.21 29.47 0.88
C LEU A 372 -14.84 30.27 -0.27
N LEU A 373 -15.24 29.65 -1.37
CA LEU A 373 -15.98 30.31 -2.44
C LEU A 373 -17.36 30.79 -1.97
N ALA A 374 -18.06 29.97 -1.19
CA ALA A 374 -19.34 30.35 -0.60
C ALA A 374 -19.19 31.50 0.43
N LEU A 375 -18.09 31.49 1.21
CA LEU A 375 -17.76 32.58 2.12
C LEU A 375 -17.53 33.92 1.40
N ILE A 376 -16.85 33.90 0.24
CA ILE A 376 -16.73 35.12 -0.59
C ILE A 376 -18.09 35.62 -1.05
N ALA A 377 -18.94 34.74 -1.52
CA ALA A 377 -20.27 35.09 -2.02
C ALA A 377 -21.20 35.65 -0.91
N SER A 378 -20.98 35.19 0.34
CA SER A 378 -21.74 35.60 1.52
C SER A 378 -20.98 36.60 2.42
N GLU A 379 -19.89 37.21 1.94
CA GLU A 379 -19.07 38.11 2.74
C GLU A 379 -19.88 39.36 3.15
N PRO A 380 -20.12 39.56 4.46
CA PRO A 380 -20.99 40.65 4.93
C PRO A 380 -20.52 42.04 4.53
N ILE A 381 -19.20 42.26 4.49
CA ILE A 381 -18.62 43.55 4.12
C ILE A 381 -18.83 43.86 2.63
N LEU A 382 -18.68 42.87 1.76
CA LEU A 382 -18.96 43.03 0.32
C LEU A 382 -20.46 43.21 0.05
N HIS A 383 -21.31 42.48 0.78
CA HIS A 383 -22.75 42.64 0.68
C HIS A 383 -23.20 44.06 1.07
N CYS A 384 -22.63 44.62 2.12
CA CYS A 384 -22.90 46.01 2.51
C CYS A 384 -22.48 47.01 1.43
N LEU A 385 -21.31 46.85 0.83
CA LEU A 385 -20.82 47.75 -0.23
C LEU A 385 -21.68 47.71 -1.50
N THR A 386 -22.23 46.53 -1.82
CA THR A 386 -23.04 46.35 -3.05
C THR A 386 -24.49 46.80 -2.92
N HIS A 387 -25.09 46.66 -1.74
CA HIS A 387 -26.54 46.94 -1.53
C HIS A 387 -26.84 48.29 -0.88
N HIS A 388 -25.82 48.90 -0.21
CA HIS A 388 -25.97 50.20 0.45
C HIS A 388 -24.87 51.17 0.00
N MET A 389 -24.96 51.66 -1.25
CA MET A 389 -23.98 52.55 -1.86
C MET A 389 -23.77 53.91 -1.10
N GLU A 390 -24.64 54.29 -0.17
CA GLU A 390 -24.55 55.51 0.62
C GLU A 390 -23.72 55.36 1.90
N LYS A 391 -23.36 54.15 2.29
CA LYS A 391 -22.55 53.89 3.52
C LYS A 391 -21.08 53.79 3.21
N THR A 392 -20.29 54.53 3.94
CA THR A 392 -18.84 54.47 3.89
C THR A 392 -18.31 53.12 4.39
N PHE A 393 -17.19 52.68 3.83
CA PHE A 393 -16.48 51.45 4.27
C PHE A 393 -16.28 51.48 5.80
N GLY A 394 -16.82 50.50 6.49
CA GLY A 394 -16.74 50.38 7.96
C GLY A 394 -18.06 50.59 8.70
N GLN A 395 -19.14 50.99 8.03
CA GLN A 395 -20.46 51.00 8.68
C GLN A 395 -21.13 49.62 8.59
N TYR A 396 -21.53 49.14 9.76
CA TYR A 396 -22.13 47.81 9.90
C TYR A 396 -23.53 47.77 9.26
N CYS A 397 -23.82 46.77 8.45
CA CYS A 397 -25.16 46.55 7.90
C CYS A 397 -25.84 45.44 8.70
N GLU A 398 -27.04 45.71 9.21
CA GLU A 398 -27.87 44.78 9.97
C GLU A 398 -28.59 43.74 9.10
N GLY A 399 -27.86 43.04 8.23
CA GLY A 399 -28.42 41.91 7.49
C GLY A 399 -28.31 40.62 8.30
N SER A 400 -29.24 40.32 9.18
CA SER A 400 -29.22 39.14 10.05
C SER A 400 -29.08 37.79 9.32
N GLU A 401 -29.71 37.69 8.13
CA GLU A 401 -29.67 36.44 7.33
C GLU A 401 -28.30 36.14 6.77
N VAL A 402 -27.59 37.12 6.23
CA VAL A 402 -26.26 36.95 5.66
C VAL A 402 -25.24 36.60 6.74
N LYS A 403 -25.36 37.19 7.94
CA LYS A 403 -24.49 36.91 9.09
C LYS A 403 -24.62 35.47 9.54
N PHE A 404 -25.81 34.92 9.62
CA PHE A 404 -26.06 33.53 10.03
C PHE A 404 -25.42 32.57 9.05
N VAL A 405 -25.66 32.74 7.74
CA VAL A 405 -25.03 31.87 6.70
C VAL A 405 -23.53 31.96 6.75
N TYR A 406 -22.97 33.16 6.85
CA TYR A 406 -21.53 33.37 6.92
C TYR A 406 -20.90 32.73 8.18
N SER A 407 -21.53 32.87 9.35
CA SER A 407 -21.10 32.24 10.60
C SER A 407 -21.10 30.72 10.51
N LEU A 408 -22.14 30.13 9.89
CA LEU A 408 -22.21 28.67 9.69
C LEU A 408 -21.09 28.18 8.77
N LEU A 409 -20.89 28.82 7.61
CA LEU A 409 -19.81 28.50 6.69
C LEU A 409 -18.44 28.69 7.33
N SER A 410 -18.23 29.78 8.07
CA SER A 410 -16.97 30.01 8.81
C SER A 410 -16.67 28.90 9.81
N SER A 411 -17.68 28.45 10.56
CA SER A 411 -17.54 27.33 11.49
C SER A 411 -17.16 26.04 10.75
N LEU A 412 -17.78 25.77 9.61
CA LEU A 412 -17.50 24.62 8.78
C LEU A 412 -16.08 24.70 8.19
N GLY A 413 -15.66 25.88 7.72
CA GLY A 413 -14.31 26.13 7.24
C GLY A 413 -13.23 25.86 8.29
N VAL A 414 -13.45 26.32 9.54
CA VAL A 414 -12.53 25.99 10.67
C VAL A 414 -12.42 24.47 10.82
N VAL A 415 -13.53 23.74 10.82
CA VAL A 415 -13.50 22.27 10.94
C VAL A 415 -12.69 21.64 9.81
N PHE A 416 -12.91 22.06 8.55
CA PHE A 416 -12.16 21.53 7.41
C PHE A 416 -10.67 21.83 7.50
N TYR A 417 -10.28 23.03 7.94
CA TYR A 417 -8.86 23.36 8.17
C TYR A 417 -8.23 22.46 9.23
N PHE A 418 -8.91 22.23 10.37
CA PHE A 418 -8.40 21.35 11.42
C PHE A 418 -8.33 19.89 10.98
N VAL A 419 -9.30 19.42 10.19
CA VAL A 419 -9.28 18.06 9.63
C VAL A 419 -8.09 17.90 8.69
N LEU A 420 -7.79 18.88 7.82
CA LEU A 420 -6.62 18.85 6.93
C LEU A 420 -5.29 19.00 7.69
N LEU A 421 -5.30 19.62 8.87
CA LEU A 421 -4.11 19.73 9.72
C LEU A 421 -3.64 18.35 10.22
N THR A 422 -4.52 17.34 10.27
CA THR A 422 -4.15 15.98 10.66
C THR A 422 -3.05 15.37 9.78
N ASP A 423 -2.82 15.90 8.57
CA ASP A 423 -1.69 15.53 7.72
C ASP A 423 -0.32 15.81 8.35
N LEU A 424 -0.22 16.75 9.30
CA LEU A 424 0.99 16.97 10.08
C LEU A 424 1.41 15.72 10.87
N SER A 425 0.50 14.81 11.11
CA SER A 425 0.77 13.52 11.76
C SER A 425 1.89 12.73 11.07
N VAL A 426 2.09 12.93 9.76
CA VAL A 426 3.13 12.25 8.96
C VAL A 426 4.56 12.57 9.45
N LEU A 427 4.76 13.69 10.14
CA LEU A 427 6.04 14.03 10.73
C LEU A 427 6.51 13.04 11.80
N SER A 428 5.56 12.41 12.49
CA SER A 428 5.84 11.36 13.49
C SER A 428 5.12 10.08 13.13
N THR A 429 5.85 8.97 12.98
CA THR A 429 5.26 7.66 12.70
C THR A 429 4.25 7.22 13.77
N LYS A 430 4.52 7.54 15.05
CA LYS A 430 3.60 7.22 16.16
C LYS A 430 2.29 8.01 16.05
N VAL A 431 2.37 9.32 15.76
CA VAL A 431 1.17 10.17 15.59
C VAL A 431 0.41 9.80 14.33
N SER A 432 1.12 9.54 13.23
CA SER A 432 0.51 9.07 11.97
C SER A 432 -0.26 7.77 12.17
N ALA A 433 0.34 6.82 12.88
CA ALA A 433 -0.29 5.57 13.25
C ALA A 433 -1.59 5.78 14.04
N PHE A 434 -1.55 6.64 15.07
CA PHE A 434 -2.74 6.98 15.87
C PHE A 434 -3.86 7.58 15.00
N VAL A 435 -3.55 8.57 14.14
CA VAL A 435 -4.53 9.20 13.24
C VAL A 435 -5.12 8.19 12.28
N LEU A 436 -4.32 7.26 11.75
CA LEU A 436 -4.79 6.20 10.86
C LEU A 436 -5.72 5.21 11.56
N VAL A 437 -5.43 4.87 12.82
CA VAL A 437 -6.33 4.07 13.66
C VAL A 437 -7.65 4.80 13.87
N CYS A 438 -7.60 6.09 14.26
CA CYS A 438 -8.81 6.91 14.42
C CYS A 438 -9.65 6.91 13.14
N ARG A 439 -9.01 7.06 11.96
CA ARG A 439 -9.70 7.02 10.67
C ARG A 439 -10.40 5.68 10.41
N ARG A 440 -9.73 4.56 10.72
CA ARG A 440 -10.31 3.22 10.53
C ARG A 440 -11.53 3.01 11.42
N VAL A 441 -11.40 3.46 12.67
CA VAL A 441 -12.46 3.42 13.67
C VAL A 441 -13.67 4.28 13.27
N MET A 442 -13.47 5.39 12.54
CA MET A 442 -14.57 6.25 12.07
C MET A 442 -15.58 5.52 11.18
N GLY A 443 -15.15 4.51 10.40
CA GLY A 443 -16.06 3.69 9.60
C GLY A 443 -17.06 2.91 10.47
N GLU A 444 -16.58 2.30 11.55
CA GLU A 444 -17.41 1.56 12.49
C GLU A 444 -18.33 2.51 13.28
N LEU A 445 -17.83 3.70 13.62
CA LEU A 445 -18.61 4.73 14.30
C LEU A 445 -19.82 5.17 13.46
N VAL A 446 -19.63 5.40 12.16
CA VAL A 446 -20.73 5.79 11.24
C VAL A 446 -21.84 4.73 11.22
N LEU A 447 -21.49 3.45 11.18
CA LEU A 447 -22.44 2.35 11.21
C LEU A 447 -23.23 2.33 12.54
N SER A 448 -22.53 2.56 13.65
CA SER A 448 -23.15 2.61 15.00
C SER A 448 -24.06 3.83 15.15
N ILE A 449 -23.68 4.99 14.61
CA ILE A 449 -24.55 6.20 14.57
C ILE A 449 -25.80 5.93 13.75
N LEU A 450 -25.70 5.24 12.61
CA LEU A 450 -26.87 4.85 11.81
C LEU A 450 -27.81 3.95 12.61
N ALA A 451 -27.28 2.95 13.32
CA ALA A 451 -28.07 2.07 14.19
C ALA A 451 -28.73 2.85 15.33
N ALA A 452 -27.99 3.78 15.95
CA ALA A 452 -28.53 4.65 17.00
C ALA A 452 -29.66 5.55 16.46
N THR A 453 -29.48 6.14 15.27
CA THR A 453 -30.49 6.96 14.62
C THR A 453 -31.77 6.17 14.35
N PHE A 454 -31.63 4.93 13.84
CA PHE A 454 -32.79 4.05 13.63
C PHE A 454 -33.52 3.75 14.97
N LEU A 455 -32.77 3.48 16.03
CA LEU A 455 -33.30 3.22 17.37
C LEU A 455 -34.07 4.47 17.88
N ILE A 456 -33.48 5.66 17.79
CA ILE A 456 -34.11 6.92 18.20
C ILE A 456 -35.45 7.15 17.46
N ILE A 457 -35.44 6.97 16.15
CA ILE A 457 -36.63 7.11 15.31
C ILE A 457 -37.73 6.13 15.75
N THR A 458 -37.39 4.87 15.94
CA THR A 458 -38.31 3.80 16.35
C THR A 458 -38.96 4.12 17.70
N PHE A 459 -38.16 4.49 18.70
CA PHE A 459 -38.68 4.85 20.02
C PHE A 459 -39.44 6.21 20.01
N SER A 460 -39.07 7.16 19.16
CA SER A 460 -39.81 8.41 18.99
C SER A 460 -41.25 8.13 18.52
N PHE A 461 -41.43 7.24 17.55
CA PHE A 461 -42.78 6.83 17.14
C PHE A 461 -43.50 6.05 18.22
N ALA A 462 -42.82 5.17 18.96
CA ALA A 462 -43.42 4.41 20.05
C ALA A 462 -43.95 5.35 21.18
N VAL A 463 -43.14 6.33 21.58
CA VAL A 463 -43.52 7.31 22.61
C VAL A 463 -44.65 8.20 22.12
N CYS A 464 -44.66 8.63 20.86
CA CYS A 464 -45.76 9.42 20.31
C CYS A 464 -47.08 8.64 20.25
N ALA A 465 -47.06 7.32 20.25
CA ALA A 465 -48.24 6.47 20.27
C ALA A 465 -48.82 6.27 21.68
N LEU A 466 -48.06 6.66 22.74
CA LEU A 466 -48.51 6.57 24.12
C LEU A 466 -49.43 7.76 24.47
N ASP A 467 -50.46 7.50 25.29
CA ASP A 467 -51.29 8.55 25.89
C ASP A 467 -50.51 9.17 27.07
N GLN A 468 -49.90 10.32 26.80
CA GLN A 468 -49.06 11.04 27.75
C GLN A 468 -49.14 12.55 27.51
N GLY A 469 -48.99 13.34 28.56
CA GLY A 469 -49.08 14.80 28.54
C GLY A 469 -47.76 15.52 28.80
N ASP A 470 -46.65 14.83 28.67
CA ASP A 470 -45.31 15.38 28.93
C ASP A 470 -44.90 16.32 27.77
N PRO A 471 -44.55 17.61 28.05
CA PRO A 471 -44.19 18.59 27.04
C PRO A 471 -42.93 18.21 26.25
N HIS A 472 -41.99 17.43 26.83
CA HIS A 472 -40.75 16.98 26.20
C HIS A 472 -40.99 15.92 25.14
N PHE A 473 -42.12 15.22 25.19
CA PHE A 473 -42.53 14.18 24.25
C PHE A 473 -43.75 14.52 23.44
N ASN A 474 -44.16 15.79 23.45
CA ASN A 474 -45.34 16.25 22.72
C ASN A 474 -45.06 16.38 21.21
N GLY A 475 -45.17 15.26 20.52
CA GLY A 475 -44.94 15.15 19.09
C GLY A 475 -43.58 14.59 18.69
N PHE A 476 -43.51 14.11 17.44
CA PHE A 476 -42.35 13.39 16.91
C PHE A 476 -41.01 14.15 17.02
N SER A 477 -41.01 15.44 16.65
CA SER A 477 -39.78 16.24 16.65
C SER A 477 -39.20 16.47 18.04
N TYR A 478 -40.05 16.70 19.04
CA TYR A 478 -39.65 16.89 20.44
C TYR A 478 -39.16 15.55 21.04
N SER A 479 -39.90 14.45 20.80
CA SER A 479 -39.50 13.11 21.24
C SER A 479 -38.19 12.71 20.64
N LEU A 480 -37.96 12.95 19.35
CA LEU A 480 -36.71 12.66 18.65
C LEU A 480 -35.52 13.39 19.29
N LEU A 481 -35.67 14.69 19.54
CA LEU A 481 -34.64 15.52 20.15
C LEU A 481 -34.37 15.11 21.60
N HIS A 482 -35.41 14.82 22.37
CA HIS A 482 -35.27 14.42 23.77
C HIS A 482 -34.60 13.05 23.91
N LEU A 483 -35.00 12.06 23.12
CA LEU A 483 -34.34 10.75 23.09
C LEU A 483 -32.87 10.84 22.61
N ALA A 484 -32.58 11.73 21.64
CA ALA A 484 -31.19 11.99 21.22
C ALA A 484 -30.36 12.62 22.37
N LYS A 485 -30.95 13.55 23.14
CA LYS A 485 -30.31 14.12 24.34
C LYS A 485 -30.09 13.04 25.42
N MET A 486 -31.03 12.11 25.63
CA MET A 486 -30.89 11.00 26.57
C MET A 486 -29.69 10.11 26.24
N ILE A 487 -29.50 9.72 24.99
CA ILE A 487 -28.36 8.87 24.58
C ILE A 487 -27.01 9.56 24.79
N LEU A 488 -26.99 10.90 24.64
CA LEU A 488 -25.81 11.73 24.86
C LEU A 488 -25.59 12.10 26.34
N GLY A 489 -26.49 11.70 27.24
CA GLY A 489 -26.40 12.04 28.65
C GLY A 489 -26.64 13.52 28.96
N MET A 490 -27.36 14.25 28.08
CA MET A 490 -27.59 15.69 28.15
C MET A 490 -28.95 16.06 28.81
N VAL A 491 -29.66 15.09 29.36
CA VAL A 491 -30.97 15.31 29.98
C VAL A 491 -30.75 15.68 31.45
N PRO A 492 -31.30 16.84 31.93
CA PRO A 492 -31.27 17.19 33.34
C PRO A 492 -32.05 16.18 34.20
N GLY A 493 -31.64 15.99 35.46
CA GLY A 493 -32.33 15.07 36.38
C GLY A 493 -33.77 15.39 36.62
N ASP A 494 -34.15 16.69 36.62
CA ASP A 494 -35.49 17.20 36.87
C ASP A 494 -36.52 16.78 35.80
N ASP A 495 -36.04 16.51 34.56
CA ASP A 495 -36.91 16.04 33.47
C ASP A 495 -37.36 14.58 33.68
N HIS A 496 -36.65 13.81 34.48
CA HIS A 496 -37.04 12.44 34.85
C HIS A 496 -38.19 12.41 35.86
N ASP A 497 -38.27 13.40 36.76
CA ASP A 497 -39.32 13.48 37.79
C ASP A 497 -40.69 13.75 37.14
N GLN A 498 -40.73 14.45 36.00
CA GLN A 498 -41.99 14.66 35.25
C GLN A 498 -42.45 13.38 34.56
N ALA A 499 -41.52 12.58 34.03
CA ALA A 499 -41.83 11.30 33.39
C ALA A 499 -42.38 10.25 34.36
N GLU A 500 -42.08 10.38 35.66
CA GLU A 500 -42.61 9.50 36.72
C GLU A 500 -44.12 9.52 36.83
N GLN A 501 -44.76 10.62 36.45
CA GLN A 501 -46.20 10.75 36.44
C GLN A 501 -46.89 9.87 35.36
N TYR A 502 -46.13 9.39 34.36
CA TYR A 502 -46.64 8.55 33.28
C TYR A 502 -45.95 7.19 33.23
N PRO A 503 -46.47 6.16 33.88
CA PRO A 503 -45.79 4.85 34.02
C PRO A 503 -45.47 4.17 32.69
N SER A 504 -46.30 4.35 31.66
CA SER A 504 -46.06 3.82 30.30
C SER A 504 -44.88 4.50 29.59
N LEU A 505 -44.77 5.82 29.73
CA LEU A 505 -43.67 6.62 29.20
C LEU A 505 -42.37 6.23 29.94
N MET A 506 -42.42 6.13 31.26
CA MET A 506 -41.24 5.72 32.06
C MET A 506 -40.77 4.33 31.69
N ALA A 507 -41.66 3.35 31.51
CA ALA A 507 -41.30 2.01 31.10
C ALA A 507 -40.66 2.00 29.71
N CYS A 508 -41.19 2.76 28.75
CA CYS A 508 -40.64 2.89 27.42
C CYS A 508 -39.25 3.55 27.44
N SER A 509 -39.07 4.61 28.23
CA SER A 509 -37.80 5.31 28.41
C SER A 509 -36.72 4.41 29.04
N ILE A 510 -37.07 3.59 30.05
CA ILE A 510 -36.15 2.63 30.65
C ILE A 510 -35.71 1.59 29.60
N VAL A 511 -36.65 1.02 28.84
CA VAL A 511 -36.28 0.06 27.77
C VAL A 511 -35.37 0.71 26.76
N TYR A 512 -35.66 1.94 26.33
CA TYR A 512 -34.80 2.70 25.44
C TYR A 512 -33.40 2.89 26.00
N MET A 513 -33.26 3.29 27.28
CA MET A 513 -31.96 3.48 27.94
C MET A 513 -31.18 2.17 28.06
N VAL A 514 -31.84 1.06 28.36
CA VAL A 514 -31.19 -0.26 28.41
C VAL A 514 -30.66 -0.67 27.05
N VAL A 515 -31.48 -0.54 26.02
CA VAL A 515 -31.09 -0.91 24.64
C VAL A 515 -29.99 0.03 24.12
N SER A 516 -30.11 1.33 24.32
CA SER A 516 -29.14 2.30 23.81
C SER A 516 -27.83 2.29 24.59
N ALA A 517 -27.87 2.42 25.93
CA ALA A 517 -26.67 2.57 26.75
C ALA A 517 -25.98 1.22 27.02
N ILE A 518 -26.74 0.16 27.35
CA ILE A 518 -26.11 -1.13 27.70
C ILE A 518 -25.78 -1.95 26.47
N PHE A 519 -26.71 -2.08 25.52
CA PHE A 519 -26.48 -2.94 24.36
C PHE A 519 -25.67 -2.24 23.25
N LEU A 520 -26.17 -1.10 22.76
CA LEU A 520 -25.62 -0.44 21.58
C LEU A 520 -24.24 0.18 21.86
N LEU A 521 -24.06 0.83 23.04
CA LEU A 521 -22.80 1.43 23.43
C LEU A 521 -21.73 0.36 23.72
N ASN A 522 -22.06 -0.75 24.40
CA ASN A 522 -21.12 -1.83 24.65
C ASN A 522 -20.73 -2.56 23.36
N MET A 523 -21.66 -2.72 22.43
CA MET A 523 -21.37 -3.26 21.08
C MET A 523 -20.42 -2.33 20.33
N LEU A 524 -20.62 -1.01 20.39
CA LEU A 524 -19.72 -0.03 19.81
C LEU A 524 -18.30 -0.15 20.40
N ILE A 525 -18.18 -0.19 21.72
CA ILE A 525 -16.87 -0.32 22.38
C ILE A 525 -16.17 -1.61 21.95
N ALA A 526 -16.89 -2.74 21.87
CA ALA A 526 -16.34 -4.00 21.40
C ALA A 526 -15.84 -3.92 19.95
N GLN A 527 -16.63 -3.32 19.04
CA GLN A 527 -16.24 -3.12 17.64
C GLN A 527 -15.01 -2.21 17.50
N LEU A 528 -14.99 -1.10 18.27
CA LEU A 528 -13.85 -0.17 18.28
C LEU A 528 -12.59 -0.85 18.80
N THR A 529 -12.69 -1.69 19.82
CA THR A 529 -11.54 -2.43 20.35
C THR A 529 -11.01 -3.43 19.34
N CYS A 530 -11.87 -4.17 18.65
CA CYS A 530 -11.46 -5.08 17.59
C CYS A 530 -10.81 -4.34 16.40
N ALA A 531 -11.38 -3.21 15.97
CA ALA A 531 -10.83 -2.40 14.89
C ALA A 531 -9.47 -1.80 15.27
N TYR A 532 -9.32 -1.35 16.51
CA TYR A 532 -8.05 -0.85 17.05
C TYR A 532 -6.97 -1.94 17.04
N GLN A 533 -7.23 -3.11 17.59
CA GLN A 533 -6.27 -4.22 17.64
C GLN A 533 -5.84 -4.65 16.24
N ALA A 534 -6.80 -4.82 15.33
CA ALA A 534 -6.51 -5.22 13.95
C ALA A 534 -5.59 -4.21 13.18
N THR A 535 -5.63 -2.94 13.57
CA THR A 535 -4.83 -1.90 12.91
C THR A 535 -3.50 -1.65 13.63
N TYR A 536 -3.44 -1.90 14.94
CA TYR A 536 -2.28 -1.60 15.78
C TYR A 536 -1.03 -2.37 15.35
N ASP A 537 -1.17 -3.64 14.98
CA ASP A 537 -0.06 -4.49 14.57
C ASP A 537 0.64 -3.99 13.30
N ASP A 538 -0.11 -3.35 12.38
CA ASP A 538 0.41 -2.84 11.12
C ASP A 538 0.51 -1.31 11.05
N MET A 539 0.36 -0.63 12.18
CA MET A 539 0.26 0.84 12.23
C MET A 539 1.47 1.55 11.60
N VAL A 540 2.68 1.05 11.83
CA VAL A 540 3.91 1.64 11.27
C VAL A 540 3.94 1.47 9.75
N GLY A 541 3.50 0.33 9.25
CA GLY A 541 3.38 0.08 7.81
C GLY A 541 2.40 1.04 7.14
N TYR A 542 1.25 1.29 7.75
CA TYR A 542 0.29 2.30 7.26
C TYR A 542 0.86 3.73 7.32
N ALA A 543 1.60 4.07 8.37
CA ALA A 543 2.26 5.38 8.47
C ALA A 543 3.30 5.56 7.34
N ARG A 544 4.08 4.52 7.04
CA ARG A 544 5.03 4.50 5.92
C ARG A 544 4.33 4.55 4.57
N LEU A 545 3.22 3.87 4.41
CA LEU A 545 2.39 3.92 3.20
C LEU A 545 1.88 5.35 2.94
N ASN A 546 1.40 6.03 3.97
CA ASN A 546 0.98 7.43 3.86
C ASN A 546 2.14 8.35 3.47
N ARG A 547 3.33 8.16 4.08
CA ARG A 547 4.55 8.88 3.71
C ARG A 547 4.95 8.60 2.25
N GLY A 548 4.86 7.34 1.81
CA GLY A 548 5.11 6.94 0.41
C GLY A 548 4.21 7.67 -0.58
N ARG A 549 2.93 7.82 -0.28
CA ARG A 549 1.99 8.59 -1.11
C ARG A 549 2.38 10.06 -1.22
N ILE A 550 2.76 10.70 -0.11
CA ILE A 550 3.22 12.09 -0.13
C ILE A 550 4.49 12.23 -0.97
N ILE A 551 5.40 11.25 -0.93
CA ILE A 551 6.57 11.22 -1.81
C ILE A 551 6.12 11.21 -3.27
N VAL A 552 5.24 10.29 -3.66
CA VAL A 552 4.74 10.15 -5.03
C VAL A 552 4.08 11.45 -5.52
N ASP A 553 3.27 12.10 -4.68
CA ASP A 553 2.58 13.35 -5.02
C ASP A 553 3.53 14.55 -5.11
N THR A 554 4.61 14.55 -4.35
CA THR A 554 5.57 15.67 -4.29
C THR A 554 6.63 15.57 -5.38
N MET A 555 7.04 14.37 -5.77
CA MET A 555 8.14 14.15 -6.74
C MET A 555 7.98 14.87 -8.08
N PRO A 556 6.78 14.96 -8.69
CA PRO A 556 6.58 15.70 -9.94
C PRO A 556 6.93 17.20 -9.85
N PHE A 557 6.94 17.76 -8.64
CA PHE A 557 7.26 19.16 -8.39
C PHE A 557 8.73 19.39 -7.99
N VAL A 558 9.51 18.34 -7.85
CA VAL A 558 10.96 18.44 -7.58
C VAL A 558 11.68 18.84 -8.87
N SER A 559 12.50 19.89 -8.79
CA SER A 559 13.27 20.34 -9.96
C SER A 559 14.32 19.31 -10.38
N ALA A 560 14.57 19.19 -11.70
CA ALA A 560 15.56 18.25 -12.25
C ALA A 560 16.96 18.43 -11.63
N GLY A 561 17.41 19.65 -11.40
CA GLY A 561 18.72 19.91 -10.80
C GLY A 561 18.81 19.55 -9.31
N ARG A 562 17.67 19.48 -8.59
CA ARG A 562 17.60 18.98 -7.20
C ARG A 562 17.65 17.45 -7.17
N TRP A 563 16.94 16.82 -8.11
CA TRP A 563 16.98 15.39 -8.32
C TRP A 563 18.37 14.90 -8.67
N GLU A 564 19.02 15.53 -9.63
CA GLU A 564 20.38 15.19 -10.06
C GLU A 564 21.40 15.30 -8.93
N ARG A 565 21.35 16.39 -8.13
CA ARG A 565 22.22 16.56 -6.95
C ARG A 565 21.98 15.48 -5.90
N PHE A 566 20.73 15.06 -5.71
CA PHE A 566 20.38 13.97 -4.81
C PHE A 566 20.99 12.63 -5.26
N ILE A 567 20.80 12.27 -6.52
CA ILE A 567 21.34 11.01 -7.08
C ILE A 567 22.87 11.01 -7.06
N ASN A 568 23.49 12.13 -7.47
CA ASN A 568 24.96 12.26 -7.40
C ASN A 568 25.48 12.15 -5.96
N GLY A 569 24.70 12.63 -4.99
CA GLY A 569 25.03 12.50 -3.56
C GLY A 569 24.95 11.09 -3.02
N LEU A 570 24.14 10.20 -3.64
CA LEU A 570 24.07 8.79 -3.27
C LEU A 570 25.23 7.95 -3.83
N GLN A 571 25.97 8.45 -4.82
CA GLN A 571 27.13 7.79 -5.43
C GLN A 571 26.84 6.35 -5.89
N LEU A 572 25.63 6.12 -6.45
CA LEU A 572 25.19 4.80 -6.89
C LEU A 572 26.04 4.20 -8.01
N ASP A 573 26.80 5.01 -8.72
CA ASP A 573 27.76 4.63 -9.76
C ASP A 573 29.02 3.98 -9.18
N LYS A 574 29.33 4.23 -7.90
CA LYS A 574 30.53 3.68 -7.26
C LYS A 574 30.29 2.27 -6.76
N PRO A 575 31.27 1.35 -6.98
CA PRO A 575 31.24 0.02 -6.40
C PRO A 575 31.33 0.08 -4.87
N ILE A 576 30.51 -0.74 -4.20
CA ILE A 576 30.47 -0.83 -2.74
C ILE A 576 31.34 -2.01 -2.28
N GLU A 577 32.06 -1.84 -1.19
CA GLU A 577 32.87 -2.92 -0.62
C GLU A 577 32.01 -4.04 -0.01
N PHE A 578 32.40 -5.29 -0.25
CA PHE A 578 31.87 -6.47 0.45
C PHE A 578 32.64 -6.75 1.76
N GLY A 579 33.91 -6.55 1.76
CA GLY A 579 34.83 -6.70 2.89
C GLY A 579 36.05 -5.79 2.69
N GLN A 580 36.98 -5.77 3.62
CA GLN A 580 38.19 -4.96 3.49
C GLN A 580 38.94 -5.29 2.20
N GLY A 581 39.00 -4.32 1.27
CA GLY A 581 39.67 -4.44 0.00
C GLY A 581 38.95 -5.27 -1.07
N ASP A 582 37.79 -5.81 -0.78
CA ASP A 582 37.00 -6.57 -1.73
C ASP A 582 35.92 -5.68 -2.34
N ILE A 583 36.22 -5.07 -3.46
CA ILE A 583 35.31 -4.14 -4.17
C ILE A 583 34.22 -4.95 -4.83
N GLY A 584 32.96 -4.68 -4.43
CA GLY A 584 31.77 -5.36 -4.92
C GLY A 584 31.10 -4.67 -6.12
N LEU A 585 29.80 -4.54 -6.05
CA LEU A 585 28.94 -4.05 -7.14
C LEU A 585 28.50 -2.61 -6.88
N SER A 586 28.23 -1.87 -7.96
CA SER A 586 27.60 -0.55 -7.92
C SER A 586 26.06 -0.65 -7.80
N GLY A 587 25.39 0.48 -7.65
CA GLY A 587 23.92 0.56 -7.63
C GLY A 587 23.27 0.41 -6.26
N GLY A 588 24.07 0.46 -5.19
CA GLY A 588 23.59 0.24 -3.84
C GLY A 588 23.97 1.31 -2.83
N ILE A 589 23.35 1.20 -1.65
CA ILE A 589 23.65 1.99 -0.45
C ILE A 589 24.13 1.03 0.63
N GLN A 590 25.24 1.35 1.30
CA GLN A 590 25.77 0.56 2.39
C GLN A 590 25.30 1.10 3.74
N VAL A 591 24.80 0.20 4.58
CA VAL A 591 24.35 0.50 5.95
C VAL A 591 25.07 -0.42 6.93
N LEU A 592 25.36 0.06 8.13
CA LEU A 592 25.87 -0.75 9.23
C LEU A 592 24.71 -1.22 10.11
N GLU A 593 24.55 -2.54 10.23
CA GLU A 593 23.56 -3.17 11.12
C GLU A 593 24.23 -3.81 12.33
N LEU A 594 23.59 -3.80 13.48
CA LEU A 594 24.02 -4.57 14.65
C LEU A 594 24.00 -6.08 14.31
N ALA A 595 25.14 -6.75 14.45
CA ALA A 595 25.27 -8.16 14.10
C ALA A 595 24.48 -9.11 15.02
N SER A 596 24.20 -8.68 16.26
CA SER A 596 23.40 -9.41 17.24
C SER A 596 21.91 -9.51 16.86
N LEU A 597 21.45 -8.61 16.00
CA LEU A 597 20.08 -8.61 15.52
C LEU A 597 19.95 -9.57 14.35
N ASN A 598 19.74 -10.84 14.66
CA ASN A 598 19.32 -11.86 13.69
C ASN A 598 17.90 -11.64 13.17
N VAL A 599 17.24 -10.61 13.64
CA VAL A 599 15.88 -10.27 13.28
C VAL A 599 15.91 -9.67 11.88
N THR A 600 14.97 -10.08 11.08
CA THR A 600 14.67 -9.37 9.85
C THR A 600 14.35 -7.94 10.24
N THR A 601 15.02 -6.99 9.61
CA THR A 601 14.83 -5.56 9.81
C THR A 601 13.37 -5.13 9.70
N VAL A 602 12.51 -5.93 9.06
CA VAL A 602 11.05 -5.71 8.99
C VAL A 602 10.41 -5.63 10.37
N ASP A 603 10.71 -6.58 11.26
CA ASP A 603 10.11 -6.58 12.59
C ASP A 603 10.61 -5.39 13.43
N MET A 604 11.87 -5.00 13.23
CA MET A 604 12.44 -3.82 13.88
C MET A 604 11.81 -2.53 13.36
N ILE A 605 11.56 -2.41 12.06
CA ILE A 605 10.85 -1.27 11.47
C ILE A 605 9.41 -1.20 11.99
N LYS A 606 8.72 -2.33 12.05
CA LYS A 606 7.36 -2.41 12.61
C LYS A 606 7.33 -2.00 14.09
N ARG A 607 8.26 -2.51 14.90
CA ARG A 607 8.27 -2.31 16.34
C ARG A 607 8.72 -0.90 16.74
N TYR A 608 9.76 -0.37 16.11
CA TYR A 608 10.39 0.89 16.53
C TYR A 608 10.20 2.06 15.55
N GLY A 609 9.67 1.80 14.35
CA GLY A 609 9.53 2.81 13.30
C GLY A 609 10.86 3.43 12.89
N GLY A 610 11.95 2.66 12.97
CA GLY A 610 13.31 3.13 12.74
C GLY A 610 13.56 3.61 11.31
N THR A 611 14.70 4.26 11.11
CA THR A 611 15.20 4.68 9.81
C THR A 611 16.27 3.72 9.31
N THR A 612 16.39 3.57 7.99
CA THR A 612 17.45 2.83 7.31
C THR A 612 18.44 3.78 6.62
N SER A 613 18.48 5.04 7.07
CA SER A 613 19.44 6.02 6.53
C SER A 613 20.88 5.51 6.67
N PRO A 614 21.73 5.67 5.65
CA PRO A 614 23.14 5.27 5.71
C PRO A 614 23.95 5.98 6.80
N GLU A 615 23.49 7.15 7.22
CA GLU A 615 24.14 7.98 8.24
C GLU A 615 23.75 7.59 9.68
N ALA A 616 22.73 6.73 9.84
CA ALA A 616 22.25 6.30 11.13
C ALA A 616 22.54 4.81 11.33
N MET A 617 23.02 4.43 12.52
CA MET A 617 23.09 3.04 12.93
C MET A 617 21.68 2.48 13.11
N TRP A 618 21.46 1.27 12.65
CA TRP A 618 20.19 0.59 12.76
C TRP A 618 20.25 -0.56 13.77
N PRO A 619 19.34 -0.67 14.74
CA PRO A 619 18.32 0.29 15.20
C PRO A 619 18.95 1.47 15.96
N GLN A 620 18.25 2.60 16.04
CA GLN A 620 18.73 3.76 16.79
C GLN A 620 18.83 3.47 18.29
N ASP A 621 19.95 3.81 18.89
CA ASP A 621 20.31 3.51 20.29
C ASP A 621 19.51 4.30 21.36
N GLY A 622 18.41 4.94 21.02
CA GLY A 622 17.72 5.86 21.93
C GLY A 622 16.81 5.27 23.01
N GLU A 623 16.47 3.97 22.96
CA GLU A 623 15.47 3.37 23.87
C GLU A 623 15.91 2.03 24.48
N ALA A 624 17.21 1.86 24.74
CA ALA A 624 17.80 0.59 25.23
C ALA A 624 17.41 0.17 26.67
N ASN A 625 16.54 0.88 27.37
CA ASN A 625 16.23 0.59 28.77
C ASN A 625 15.06 -0.38 29.02
N HIS A 626 14.39 -0.88 27.96
CA HIS A 626 13.38 -1.95 28.14
C HIS A 626 13.82 -3.32 27.63
N ASP A 627 15.02 -3.43 27.04
CA ASP A 627 15.45 -4.57 26.23
C ASP A 627 16.24 -5.65 26.95
N ASP A 628 16.57 -5.52 28.22
CA ASP A 628 17.35 -6.56 28.92
C ASP A 628 16.54 -7.87 29.11
N ILE A 629 15.23 -7.79 29.20
CA ILE A 629 14.35 -8.97 29.31
C ILE A 629 14.28 -9.71 27.97
N ASP A 630 14.15 -8.98 26.86
CA ASP A 630 14.11 -9.59 25.50
C ASP A 630 15.45 -10.22 25.10
N LYS A 631 16.58 -9.66 25.53
CA LYS A 631 17.93 -10.22 25.26
C LYS A 631 18.12 -11.58 25.93
N PHE A 632 17.61 -11.74 27.16
CA PHE A 632 17.65 -13.03 27.86
C PHE A 632 16.76 -14.07 27.18
N GLU A 633 15.58 -13.69 26.72
CA GLU A 633 14.68 -14.59 26.02
C GLU A 633 15.24 -15.02 24.64
N ILE A 634 15.87 -14.10 23.92
CA ILE A 634 16.57 -14.40 22.65
C ILE A 634 17.77 -15.31 22.89
N LEU A 635 18.56 -15.07 23.95
CA LEU A 635 19.67 -15.90 24.34
C LEU A 635 19.20 -17.32 24.73
N GLU A 636 18.14 -17.42 25.52
CA GLU A 636 17.52 -18.69 25.92
C GLU A 636 17.05 -19.49 24.70
N ARG A 637 16.32 -18.87 23.78
CA ARG A 637 15.86 -19.50 22.53
C ARG A 637 17.06 -19.94 21.65
N THR A 638 18.15 -19.17 21.63
CA THR A 638 19.34 -19.50 20.86
C THR A 638 20.09 -20.67 21.48
N VAL A 639 20.21 -20.68 22.80
CA VAL A 639 20.81 -21.79 23.57
C VAL A 639 19.95 -23.05 23.41
N GLN A 640 18.64 -22.98 23.53
CA GLN A 640 17.73 -24.12 23.32
C GLN A 640 17.85 -24.69 21.89
N ARG A 641 17.95 -23.83 20.86
CA ARG A 641 18.17 -24.27 19.46
C ARG A 641 19.54 -24.93 19.27
N SER A 642 20.56 -24.42 19.93
CA SER A 642 21.92 -24.99 19.88
C SER A 642 21.97 -26.34 20.60
N LEU A 643 21.33 -26.46 21.74
CA LEU A 643 21.16 -27.74 22.49
C LEU A 643 20.36 -28.75 21.67
N ALA A 644 19.29 -28.35 21.02
CA ALA A 644 18.46 -29.21 20.15
C ALA A 644 19.31 -29.72 18.95
N ARG A 645 20.16 -28.87 18.37
CA ARG A 645 21.08 -29.25 17.28
C ARG A 645 22.16 -30.22 17.76
N MET A 646 22.74 -29.98 18.94
CA MET A 646 23.73 -30.92 19.56
C MET A 646 23.07 -32.26 19.91
N HIS A 647 21.86 -32.25 20.45
CA HIS A 647 21.10 -33.46 20.76
C HIS A 647 20.71 -34.25 19.50
N LYS A 648 20.43 -33.57 18.39
CA LYS A 648 20.14 -34.18 17.09
C LYS A 648 21.42 -34.76 16.46
N ALA A 649 22.57 -34.08 16.62
CA ALA A 649 23.88 -34.59 16.18
C ALA A 649 24.34 -35.80 17.01
N LEU A 650 24.13 -35.81 18.31
CA LEU A 650 24.37 -36.93 19.19
C LEU A 650 23.46 -38.14 18.91
N LYS A 651 22.18 -37.93 18.63
CA LYS A 651 21.26 -39.00 18.22
C LYS A 651 21.49 -39.53 16.81
N GLY A 652 22.05 -38.71 15.90
CA GLY A 652 22.41 -39.13 14.55
C GLY A 652 23.78 -39.88 14.49
N GLY A 653 24.55 -39.85 15.57
CA GLY A 653 25.86 -40.52 15.67
C GLY A 653 25.87 -41.93 16.26
N VAL A 654 24.69 -42.45 16.65
CA VAL A 654 24.57 -43.84 17.17
C VAL A 654 23.99 -44.75 16.08
N GLY A 655 24.78 -44.98 15.05
CA GLY A 655 24.40 -45.90 13.99
C GLY A 655 25.53 -46.08 12.98
N THR A 656 26.67 -46.63 13.41
CA THR A 656 27.56 -47.59 12.72
C THR A 656 28.91 -47.64 13.43
N GLY A 657 29.29 -48.82 13.77
CA GLY A 657 30.29 -49.20 14.70
C GLY A 657 31.75 -48.97 14.37
N SER A 658 32.50 -49.32 15.38
CA SER A 658 33.87 -49.89 15.40
C SER A 658 35.05 -48.93 15.39
N SER A 659 35.62 -48.84 16.60
CA SER A 659 37.06 -48.82 16.90
C SER A 659 37.98 -47.86 16.16
N ILE A 660 38.65 -46.96 16.89
CA ILE A 660 40.08 -46.98 17.13
C ILE A 660 40.47 -45.98 18.23
N PHE A 661 41.25 -46.49 19.14
CA PHE A 661 41.99 -45.92 20.25
C PHE A 661 42.68 -44.57 20.03
N GLY A 662 42.80 -43.79 21.09
CA GLY A 662 44.01 -43.04 21.36
C GLY A 662 43.82 -41.64 21.99
N SER A 663 43.88 -41.63 23.33
CA SER A 663 44.57 -40.67 24.21
C SER A 663 44.52 -39.16 23.90
N SER A 664 43.97 -38.37 24.74
CA SER A 664 44.56 -37.62 25.86
C SER A 664 43.65 -36.49 26.31
N MET A 665 43.25 -36.57 27.54
CA MET A 665 42.74 -35.40 28.30
C MET A 665 43.89 -34.44 28.61
N PRO A 666 43.57 -33.17 28.83
CA PRO A 666 43.98 -32.55 30.07
C PRO A 666 42.79 -32.11 30.91
N SER A 667 42.90 -32.54 32.14
CA SER A 667 42.19 -32.18 33.33
C SER A 667 42.32 -30.69 33.68
N GLY A 668 41.27 -30.14 34.25
CA GLY A 668 41.33 -28.98 35.13
C GLY A 668 40.31 -27.90 34.79
N VAL A 669 39.25 -27.85 35.51
CA VAL A 669 38.93 -27.00 36.61
C VAL A 669 37.57 -27.44 37.19
N SER A 670 37.65 -28.00 38.34
CA SER A 670 36.56 -28.20 39.27
C SER A 670 36.41 -26.95 40.13
N GLY A 671 35.17 -26.66 40.54
CA GLY A 671 34.83 -25.80 41.72
C GLY A 671 34.19 -24.52 41.26
N ILE A 672 32.97 -24.34 41.55
CA ILE A 672 32.34 -23.94 42.78
C ILE A 672 30.85 -24.17 42.63
N MET A 673 30.36 -25.13 43.34
CA MET A 673 29.02 -25.14 43.90
C MET A 673 29.12 -24.56 45.29
N ASP A 674 28.18 -23.77 45.68
CA ASP A 674 27.33 -23.91 46.86
C ASP A 674 27.04 -22.58 47.58
N GLN A 675 25.84 -22.50 48.04
CA GLN A 675 25.32 -21.75 49.18
C GLN A 675 24.88 -20.27 48.98
N GLY A 676 23.61 -20.07 49.16
CA GLY A 676 23.11 -19.18 50.14
C GLY A 676 21.64 -18.79 49.93
N SER A 677 20.77 -19.62 50.53
CA SER A 677 19.44 -19.21 50.96
C SER A 677 19.52 -18.13 52.02
N SER A 678 18.64 -17.14 51.99
CA SER A 678 17.80 -16.67 53.14
C SER A 678 17.15 -15.33 52.82
N GLU A 679 15.85 -15.34 52.87
CA GLU A 679 14.95 -14.55 53.77
C GLU A 679 15.32 -13.06 53.98
N GLY A 680 14.34 -12.22 53.78
CA GLY A 680 14.31 -10.85 54.27
C GLY A 680 13.16 -10.02 53.73
N ASN A 681 12.08 -10.14 54.39
CA ASN A 681 10.85 -9.37 54.51
C ASN A 681 11.03 -7.85 54.66
N SER A 682 9.94 -7.14 54.37
CA SER A 682 9.52 -5.79 54.83
C SER A 682 10.23 -4.57 54.21
N ASP A 683 9.56 -3.71 53.55
CA ASP A 683 8.50 -2.73 53.77
C ASP A 683 7.99 -2.16 52.43
#